data_93982e35cb035c4a186f8c56bb03cc02
#
_entry.id   93982e35cb035c4a186f8c56bb03cc02
#
_cell.length_a   1.000
_cell.length_b   1.000
_cell.length_c   1.000
_cell.angle_alpha   90.00
_cell.angle_beta   90.00
_cell.angle_gamma   90.00
#
_symmetry.space_group_name_H-M   'P 1'
#
loop_
_entity.id
_entity.type
_entity.pdbx_description
1 polymer ?
#
loop_
_entity_poly.entity_id
_entity_poly.type
_entity_poly.pdbx_seq_one_letter_code
_entity_poly.pdbx_strand_id
1 'polypeptide(L)'
;MYSSLYIGTNGNGTGKRMVALGMMELASRRFGRVAFFRPVVRTSADADQSIRMMRSRYGLSTSPDQMIGVTRAQARQMLAEDRYSDLIQLIQQRFKSLEAASDFVVVEGTSYHGLAPELEFELNADIAVNLGCRVLSVYGMGERSVQECVQSVSIGNDSFVGHGGQLIATIINQVPEHQNQPLQEACSAAGLNSNAPLYFLPEEPLLRQPTVRELKEGIGATLFSGDDAALDREVSRRTVAAMLLPGFLDRLAHSSLVMTPGDRSDILIGCVLACAQPDGPAPAAVVLTGGMLPPPSVRRLIESSAALPILSCEDDTYTVASKAADVRAEIGEHSPRKIESALGVFERNINVDELADRLQAPSVQRITPMLFEHSLIQRARQQKVTIVLPEGSEPRILQAADVLRRRDVANLVLLGNPVAISTAAAKVGFQLPQDGVEIIDPANSELRESFADEYFKLRQHKGITHDAALDRMLDVTYFGTMMVHRGLAGGLVSGSIHTTANTIRPAFEFIKTRPGVNVVSSVFLMCLKDGVLVYGDCAVIPNPTADQLAEIAISSAETAVQFGIEPRIAMLSYSTGESGQGEDVEKVRRATATLRTRRPDLLVEGPLQYDAAVDPSVAATKMPGNAVAGRATVLIFPDLNTGNNLYKAVQRSAGATAIGPVLQGLNRPVNDLSRGCTVTDIVNTVAITAIQAQTDSGAVKTSTSDTPQVAAQ
;
A
#
# COMPACT_ATOMS: atom_id res chain seq x y z
N MET A 1 0.51 8.36 -13.19
CA MET A 1 -0.02 7.13 -13.82
C MET A 1 0.01 6.05 -12.75
N TYR A 2 -1.08 5.30 -12.50
CA TYR A 2 -1.01 4.18 -11.57
C TYR A 2 -0.18 3.06 -12.18
N SER A 3 0.76 2.55 -11.41
CA SER A 3 1.64 1.46 -11.79
C SER A 3 1.17 0.11 -11.28
N SER A 4 -0.03 0.03 -10.66
CA SER A 4 -0.46 -1.19 -9.98
C SER A 4 -1.97 -1.36 -9.85
N LEU A 5 -2.41 -2.63 -9.83
CA LEU A 5 -3.78 -3.06 -9.66
C LEU A 5 -3.88 -4.12 -8.57
N TYR A 6 -4.80 -3.94 -7.62
CA TYR A 6 -5.13 -4.92 -6.59
C TYR A 6 -6.40 -5.70 -6.94
N ILE A 7 -6.31 -7.00 -7.02
CA ILE A 7 -7.45 -7.89 -7.24
C ILE A 7 -7.95 -8.36 -5.88
N GLY A 8 -9.00 -7.70 -5.40
CA GLY A 8 -9.60 -7.94 -4.10
C GLY A 8 -10.76 -8.94 -4.14
N THR A 9 -10.99 -9.67 -3.05
CA THR A 9 -12.09 -10.63 -2.93
C THR A 9 -12.57 -10.73 -1.50
N ASN A 10 -13.84 -11.08 -1.30
CA ASN A 10 -14.41 -11.38 0.00
C ASN A 10 -14.74 -12.88 0.15
N GLY A 11 -13.77 -13.72 0.14
CA GLY A 11 -13.99 -15.15 0.38
C GLY A 11 -13.19 -16.08 -0.52
N ASN A 12 -13.45 -17.36 -0.34
CA ASN A 12 -12.73 -18.42 -1.02
C ASN A 12 -13.48 -18.89 -2.28
N GLY A 13 -12.72 -19.39 -3.25
CA GLY A 13 -13.30 -19.99 -4.45
C GLY A 13 -13.93 -19.00 -5.42
N THR A 14 -13.66 -17.70 -5.29
CA THR A 14 -14.23 -16.65 -6.16
C THR A 14 -13.65 -16.66 -7.59
N GLY A 15 -12.63 -17.48 -7.84
CA GLY A 15 -11.95 -17.52 -9.15
C GLY A 15 -11.01 -16.35 -9.41
N LYS A 16 -10.56 -15.63 -8.37
CA LYS A 16 -9.66 -14.47 -8.51
C LYS A 16 -8.39 -14.77 -9.32
N ARG A 17 -7.86 -16.01 -9.26
CA ARG A 17 -6.68 -16.41 -10.04
C ARG A 17 -6.93 -16.33 -11.56
N MET A 18 -8.14 -16.67 -12.00
CA MET A 18 -8.56 -16.50 -13.40
C MET A 18 -8.57 -15.01 -13.80
N VAL A 19 -9.10 -14.15 -12.92
CA VAL A 19 -9.09 -12.71 -13.14
C VAL A 19 -7.66 -12.14 -13.11
N ALA A 20 -6.83 -12.62 -12.18
CA ALA A 20 -5.40 -12.24 -12.12
C ALA A 20 -4.65 -12.65 -13.40
N LEU A 21 -4.94 -13.82 -13.94
CA LEU A 21 -4.40 -14.29 -15.21
C LEU A 21 -4.81 -13.37 -16.38
N GLY A 22 -6.10 -13.05 -16.49
CA GLY A 22 -6.62 -12.13 -17.51
C GLY A 22 -6.01 -10.72 -17.39
N MET A 23 -5.84 -10.21 -16.16
CA MET A 23 -5.19 -8.91 -15.93
C MET A 23 -3.70 -8.93 -16.24
N MET A 24 -3.00 -10.03 -15.95
CA MET A 24 -1.60 -10.21 -16.36
C MET A 24 -1.47 -10.23 -17.89
N GLU A 25 -2.37 -10.92 -18.60
CA GLU A 25 -2.41 -10.94 -20.06
C GLU A 25 -2.62 -9.53 -20.64
N LEU A 26 -3.60 -8.79 -20.08
CA LEU A 26 -3.86 -7.40 -20.47
C LEU A 26 -2.65 -6.49 -20.21
N ALA A 27 -2.06 -6.60 -19.01
CA ALA A 27 -0.92 -5.79 -18.62
C ALA A 27 0.31 -6.09 -19.50
N SER A 28 0.61 -7.36 -19.77
CA SER A 28 1.74 -7.79 -20.60
C SER A 28 1.66 -7.31 -22.06
N ARG A 29 0.45 -7.06 -22.56
CA ARG A 29 0.24 -6.50 -23.91
C ARG A 29 0.45 -4.99 -23.97
N ARG A 30 0.38 -4.28 -22.83
CA ARG A 30 0.38 -2.81 -22.76
C ARG A 30 1.59 -2.19 -22.08
N PHE A 31 2.26 -2.93 -21.20
CA PHE A 31 3.41 -2.45 -20.44
C PHE A 31 4.65 -3.30 -20.71
N GLY A 32 5.81 -2.67 -20.72
CA GLY A 32 7.07 -3.34 -21.06
C GLY A 32 7.56 -4.30 -19.97
N ARG A 33 7.49 -3.87 -18.70
CA ARG A 33 7.94 -4.66 -17.53
C ARG A 33 6.79 -4.84 -16.57
N VAL A 34 6.14 -5.98 -16.65
CA VAL A 34 5.03 -6.34 -15.74
C VAL A 34 5.55 -7.24 -14.62
N ALA A 35 5.08 -7.01 -13.40
CA ALA A 35 5.35 -7.86 -12.26
C ALA A 35 4.04 -8.37 -11.63
N PHE A 36 4.18 -9.42 -10.85
CA PHE A 36 3.08 -10.03 -10.10
C PHE A 36 3.44 -10.08 -8.63
N PHE A 37 2.50 -9.74 -7.74
CA PHE A 37 2.74 -9.69 -6.29
C PHE A 37 1.63 -10.36 -5.49
N ARG A 38 2.02 -11.09 -4.46
CA ARG A 38 1.14 -11.72 -3.47
C ARG A 38 1.42 -11.14 -2.09
N PRO A 39 0.53 -10.32 -1.51
CA PRO A 39 0.74 -9.73 -0.19
C PRO A 39 0.97 -10.76 0.91
N VAL A 40 0.20 -11.84 0.90
CA VAL A 40 0.34 -12.95 1.85
C VAL A 40 0.22 -14.28 1.12
N VAL A 41 1.21 -15.15 1.28
CA VAL A 41 1.22 -16.50 0.74
C VAL A 41 1.04 -17.56 1.83
N ARG A 42 0.62 -18.76 1.44
CA ARG A 42 0.32 -19.84 2.40
C ARG A 42 1.57 -20.31 3.16
N THR A 43 2.66 -20.62 2.45
CA THR A 43 3.90 -21.17 3.02
C THR A 43 5.13 -20.42 2.52
N SER A 44 5.48 -20.59 1.24
CA SER A 44 6.64 -19.94 0.62
C SER A 44 6.29 -19.47 -0.79
N ALA A 45 7.14 -18.63 -1.36
CA ALA A 45 6.98 -18.12 -2.71
C ALA A 45 7.03 -19.25 -3.77
N ASP A 46 7.96 -20.19 -3.61
CA ASP A 46 8.13 -21.33 -4.54
C ASP A 46 6.96 -22.32 -4.48
N ALA A 47 6.28 -22.42 -3.35
CA ALA A 47 5.09 -23.27 -3.19
C ALA A 47 3.80 -22.62 -3.68
N ASP A 48 3.80 -21.29 -3.96
CA ASP A 48 2.60 -20.58 -4.40
C ASP A 48 2.34 -20.84 -5.90
N GLN A 49 1.23 -21.47 -6.19
CA GLN A 49 0.85 -21.84 -7.57
C GLN A 49 0.62 -20.63 -8.47
N SER A 50 0.05 -19.53 -7.95
CA SER A 50 -0.16 -18.32 -8.75
C SER A 50 1.19 -17.74 -9.19
N ILE A 51 2.17 -17.70 -8.29
CA ILE A 51 3.52 -17.21 -8.60
C ILE A 51 4.19 -18.10 -9.65
N ARG A 52 4.18 -19.44 -9.46
CA ARG A 52 4.77 -20.36 -10.44
C ARG A 52 4.13 -20.22 -11.82
N MET A 53 2.81 -20.21 -11.89
CA MET A 53 2.07 -20.06 -13.14
C MET A 53 2.39 -18.73 -13.83
N MET A 54 2.36 -17.60 -13.12
CA MET A 54 2.64 -16.29 -13.71
C MET A 54 4.09 -16.17 -14.19
N ARG A 55 5.04 -16.69 -13.40
CA ARG A 55 6.45 -16.71 -13.80
C ARG A 55 6.69 -17.56 -15.06
N SER A 56 6.14 -18.76 -15.08
CA SER A 56 6.30 -19.69 -16.22
C SER A 56 5.69 -19.12 -17.51
N ARG A 57 4.45 -18.60 -17.42
CA ARG A 57 3.72 -18.10 -18.60
C ARG A 57 4.28 -16.80 -19.17
N TYR A 58 4.62 -15.85 -18.31
CA TYR A 58 5.01 -14.49 -18.72
C TYR A 58 6.53 -14.26 -18.67
N GLY A 59 7.31 -15.28 -18.38
CA GLY A 59 8.78 -15.18 -18.35
C GLY A 59 9.30 -14.16 -17.33
N LEU A 60 8.63 -14.03 -16.15
CA LEU A 60 9.00 -13.02 -15.17
C LEU A 60 10.38 -13.33 -14.59
N SER A 61 11.31 -12.38 -14.75
CA SER A 61 12.70 -12.50 -14.26
C SER A 61 12.84 -12.25 -12.74
N THR A 62 11.81 -11.70 -12.10
CA THR A 62 11.79 -11.43 -10.67
C THR A 62 11.90 -12.73 -9.87
N SER A 63 12.72 -12.73 -8.82
CA SER A 63 12.83 -13.89 -7.93
C SER A 63 11.51 -14.12 -7.17
N PRO A 64 11.12 -15.38 -6.88
CA PRO A 64 9.88 -15.68 -6.15
C PRO A 64 9.75 -14.92 -4.84
N ASP A 65 10.83 -14.81 -4.06
CA ASP A 65 10.84 -14.11 -2.76
C ASP A 65 10.55 -12.61 -2.85
N GLN A 66 10.85 -11.99 -3.99
CA GLN A 66 10.51 -10.58 -4.25
C GLN A 66 9.04 -10.39 -4.65
N MET A 67 8.34 -11.47 -5.01
CA MET A 67 6.94 -11.45 -5.43
C MET A 67 5.96 -11.64 -4.27
N ILE A 68 6.44 -11.75 -3.04
CA ILE A 68 5.62 -11.93 -1.84
C ILE A 68 5.83 -10.83 -0.81
N GLY A 69 4.75 -10.51 -0.09
CA GLY A 69 4.83 -9.68 1.11
C GLY A 69 5.30 -10.50 2.32
N VAL A 70 4.46 -11.38 2.84
CA VAL A 70 4.76 -12.22 4.01
C VAL A 70 4.14 -13.62 3.84
N THR A 71 4.57 -14.57 4.67
CA THR A 71 3.88 -15.84 4.81
C THR A 71 2.70 -15.71 5.78
N ARG A 72 1.72 -16.63 5.68
CA ARG A 72 0.59 -16.68 6.61
C ARG A 72 1.03 -16.86 8.06
N ALA A 73 2.07 -17.64 8.30
CA ALA A 73 2.61 -17.83 9.65
C ALA A 73 3.16 -16.51 10.23
N GLN A 74 3.94 -15.76 9.45
CA GLN A 74 4.43 -14.45 9.85
C GLN A 74 3.29 -13.45 10.10
N ALA A 75 2.30 -13.39 9.20
CA ALA A 75 1.15 -12.52 9.38
C ALA A 75 0.39 -12.82 10.67
N ARG A 76 0.10 -14.10 10.96
CA ARG A 76 -0.56 -14.54 12.20
C ARG A 76 0.23 -14.18 13.45
N GLN A 77 1.53 -14.38 13.42
CA GLN A 77 2.39 -14.03 14.54
C GLN A 77 2.33 -12.53 14.83
N MET A 78 2.52 -11.69 13.80
CA MET A 78 2.48 -10.23 13.97
C MET A 78 1.12 -9.73 14.46
N LEU A 79 0.02 -10.32 13.98
CA LEU A 79 -1.34 -10.01 14.44
C LEU A 79 -1.55 -10.41 15.91
N ALA A 80 -1.04 -11.58 16.33
CA ALA A 80 -1.12 -12.04 17.71
C ALA A 80 -0.28 -11.18 18.67
N GLU A 81 0.76 -10.54 18.18
CA GLU A 81 1.65 -9.60 18.90
C GLU A 81 1.13 -8.14 18.85
N ASP A 82 -0.08 -7.88 18.35
CA ASP A 82 -0.68 -6.54 18.14
C ASP A 82 0.18 -5.61 17.26
N ARG A 83 0.90 -6.18 16.28
CA ARG A 83 1.81 -5.48 15.36
C ARG A 83 1.21 -5.34 13.97
N TYR A 84 -0.06 -4.95 13.91
CA TYR A 84 -0.78 -4.78 12.65
C TYR A 84 -0.11 -3.76 11.72
N SER A 85 0.27 -2.62 12.25
CA SER A 85 0.94 -1.55 11.49
C SER A 85 2.27 -2.01 10.88
N ASP A 86 3.07 -2.77 11.65
CA ASP A 86 4.34 -3.33 11.16
C ASP A 86 4.12 -4.33 10.03
N LEU A 87 3.05 -5.13 10.10
CA LEU A 87 2.67 -6.08 9.05
C LEU A 87 2.38 -5.36 7.72
N ILE A 88 1.53 -4.34 7.76
CA ILE A 88 1.20 -3.54 6.57
C ILE A 88 2.44 -2.83 6.03
N GLN A 89 3.27 -2.25 6.89
CA GLN A 89 4.51 -1.58 6.50
C GLN A 89 5.51 -2.53 5.83
N LEU A 90 5.66 -3.76 6.34
CA LEU A 90 6.53 -4.77 5.74
C LEU A 90 6.05 -5.18 4.34
N ILE A 91 4.74 -5.42 4.18
CA ILE A 91 4.13 -5.74 2.87
C ILE A 91 4.36 -4.58 1.90
N GLN A 92 4.12 -3.35 2.35
CA GLN A 92 4.32 -2.13 1.54
C GLN A 92 5.78 -1.96 1.09
N GLN A 93 6.74 -2.15 1.99
CA GLN A 93 8.16 -2.02 1.66
C GLN A 93 8.59 -2.99 0.56
N ARG A 94 8.18 -4.27 0.65
CA ARG A 94 8.48 -5.28 -0.35
C ARG A 94 7.80 -4.98 -1.69
N PHE A 95 6.54 -4.58 -1.64
CA PHE A 95 5.80 -4.18 -2.84
C PHE A 95 6.45 -2.98 -3.54
N LYS A 96 6.80 -1.92 -2.82
CA LYS A 96 7.43 -0.71 -3.40
C LYS A 96 8.78 -0.99 -4.05
N SER A 97 9.54 -1.93 -3.52
CA SER A 97 10.80 -2.38 -4.15
C SER A 97 10.54 -3.04 -5.51
N LEU A 98 9.47 -3.85 -5.62
CA LEU A 98 9.06 -4.48 -6.86
C LEU A 98 8.46 -3.46 -7.85
N GLU A 99 7.61 -2.56 -7.37
CA GLU A 99 6.97 -1.51 -8.17
C GLU A 99 8.02 -0.58 -8.82
N ALA A 100 9.08 -0.20 -8.10
CA ALA A 100 10.16 0.63 -8.63
C ALA A 100 10.93 -0.01 -9.79
N ALA A 101 10.96 -1.33 -9.86
CA ALA A 101 11.62 -2.10 -10.92
C ALA A 101 10.70 -2.45 -12.11
N SER A 102 9.41 -2.08 -12.05
CA SER A 102 8.36 -2.50 -12.97
C SER A 102 7.60 -1.31 -13.54
N ASP A 103 7.01 -1.47 -14.70
CA ASP A 103 6.12 -0.46 -15.30
C ASP A 103 4.68 -0.66 -14.84
N PHE A 104 4.30 -1.91 -14.48
CA PHE A 104 3.01 -2.24 -13.92
C PHE A 104 3.07 -3.49 -13.03
N VAL A 105 2.33 -3.48 -11.91
CA VAL A 105 2.25 -4.61 -10.97
C VAL A 105 0.81 -5.08 -10.79
N VAL A 106 0.57 -6.36 -11.05
CA VAL A 106 -0.71 -7.02 -10.70
C VAL A 106 -0.57 -7.65 -9.33
N VAL A 107 -1.43 -7.23 -8.40
CA VAL A 107 -1.47 -7.74 -7.03
C VAL A 107 -2.67 -8.67 -6.87
N GLU A 108 -2.42 -9.95 -6.59
CA GLU A 108 -3.49 -10.88 -6.22
C GLU A 108 -3.69 -10.89 -4.70
N GLY A 109 -4.80 -10.34 -4.24
CA GLY A 109 -5.16 -10.25 -2.84
C GLY A 109 -5.23 -11.60 -2.12
N THR A 110 -5.27 -11.57 -0.81
CA THR A 110 -5.18 -12.78 0.02
C THR A 110 -6.52 -13.50 0.16
N SER A 111 -6.48 -14.80 0.48
CA SER A 111 -7.60 -15.56 0.99
C SER A 111 -7.15 -16.24 2.28
N TYR A 112 -7.79 -15.90 3.38
CA TYR A 112 -7.48 -16.46 4.69
C TYR A 112 -8.46 -17.59 5.03
N HIS A 113 -7.97 -18.82 5.11
CA HIS A 113 -8.73 -19.87 5.78
C HIS A 113 -8.46 -19.78 7.29
N GLY A 114 -9.45 -19.40 8.08
CA GLY A 114 -9.42 -19.52 9.53
C GLY A 114 -9.14 -18.26 10.36
N LEU A 115 -9.24 -17.05 9.78
CA LEU A 115 -9.56 -15.82 10.50
C LEU A 115 -11.06 -15.51 10.31
N ALA A 116 -11.65 -14.72 11.19
CA ALA A 116 -13.03 -14.29 11.00
C ALA A 116 -13.16 -13.58 9.63
N PRO A 117 -14.19 -13.89 8.82
CA PRO A 117 -14.34 -13.31 7.47
C PRO A 117 -14.27 -11.79 7.44
N GLU A 118 -14.71 -11.14 8.50
CA GLU A 118 -14.70 -9.67 8.67
C GLU A 118 -13.28 -9.10 8.73
N LEU A 119 -12.37 -9.75 9.49
CA LEU A 119 -10.96 -9.36 9.56
C LEU A 119 -10.20 -9.57 8.24
N GLU A 120 -10.56 -10.59 7.48
CA GLU A 120 -9.97 -10.85 6.16
C GLU A 120 -10.29 -9.74 5.17
N PHE A 121 -11.48 -9.22 5.27
CA PHE A 121 -12.02 -8.19 4.40
C PHE A 121 -11.31 -6.85 4.62
N GLU A 122 -11.27 -6.41 5.87
CA GLU A 122 -10.59 -5.18 6.28
C GLU A 122 -9.11 -5.20 5.90
N LEU A 123 -8.44 -6.35 6.10
CA LEU A 123 -7.03 -6.51 5.75
C LEU A 123 -6.77 -6.36 4.23
N ASN A 124 -7.63 -6.91 3.37
CA ASN A 124 -7.48 -6.76 1.92
C ASN A 124 -7.70 -5.30 1.48
N ALA A 125 -8.69 -4.63 2.06
CA ALA A 125 -8.95 -3.22 1.77
C ALA A 125 -7.79 -2.34 2.25
N ASP A 126 -7.29 -2.55 3.47
CA ASP A 126 -6.15 -1.83 4.01
C ASP A 126 -4.87 -2.06 3.22
N ILE A 127 -4.59 -3.30 2.82
CA ILE A 127 -3.43 -3.59 1.97
C ILE A 127 -3.56 -2.85 0.62
N ALA A 128 -4.70 -2.96 -0.07
CA ALA A 128 -4.90 -2.34 -1.37
C ALA A 128 -4.66 -0.83 -1.33
N VAL A 129 -5.21 -0.17 -0.30
CA VAL A 129 -5.13 1.28 -0.10
C VAL A 129 -3.72 1.71 0.30
N ASN A 130 -3.07 0.99 1.22
CA ASN A 130 -1.70 1.30 1.65
C ASN A 130 -0.63 0.98 0.59
N LEU A 131 -0.89 0.07 -0.33
CA LEU A 131 -0.05 -0.11 -1.52
C LEU A 131 -0.26 1.01 -2.57
N GLY A 132 -1.34 1.79 -2.47
CA GLY A 132 -1.72 2.80 -3.45
C GLY A 132 -2.24 2.21 -4.76
N CYS A 133 -2.80 1.00 -4.71
CA CYS A 133 -3.32 0.29 -5.87
C CYS A 133 -4.76 0.72 -6.18
N ARG A 134 -5.13 0.68 -7.46
CA ARG A 134 -6.54 0.60 -7.85
C ARG A 134 -7.09 -0.77 -7.52
N VAL A 135 -8.39 -0.85 -7.26
CA VAL A 135 -9.06 -2.08 -6.85
C VAL A 135 -9.95 -2.62 -7.96
N LEU A 136 -9.75 -3.89 -8.30
CA LEU A 136 -10.68 -4.72 -9.06
C LEU A 136 -11.26 -5.75 -8.10
N SER A 137 -12.54 -5.60 -7.76
CA SER A 137 -13.20 -6.52 -6.83
C SER A 137 -13.76 -7.75 -7.55
N VAL A 138 -13.57 -8.93 -6.94
CA VAL A 138 -13.98 -10.22 -7.53
C VAL A 138 -14.83 -11.00 -6.55
N TYR A 139 -16.03 -11.38 -6.96
CA TYR A 139 -16.97 -12.18 -6.18
C TYR A 139 -17.33 -13.45 -6.94
N GLY A 140 -17.49 -14.56 -6.24
CA GLY A 140 -17.99 -15.79 -6.83
C GLY A 140 -19.48 -15.95 -6.53
N MET A 141 -20.28 -16.21 -7.54
CA MET A 141 -21.68 -16.58 -7.27
C MET A 141 -21.78 -17.97 -6.67
N GLY A 142 -21.16 -18.98 -7.30
CA GLY A 142 -21.18 -20.34 -6.81
C GLY A 142 -22.60 -20.87 -6.59
N GLU A 143 -22.85 -21.43 -5.40
CA GLU A 143 -24.17 -21.95 -4.98
C GLU A 143 -25.08 -20.90 -4.29
N ARG A 144 -24.65 -19.63 -4.25
CA ARG A 144 -25.39 -18.54 -3.60
C ARG A 144 -26.63 -18.18 -4.40
N SER A 145 -27.67 -17.71 -3.69
CA SER A 145 -28.81 -17.06 -4.32
C SER A 145 -28.43 -15.70 -4.91
N VAL A 146 -29.21 -15.19 -5.83
CA VAL A 146 -29.03 -13.84 -6.42
C VAL A 146 -28.94 -12.76 -5.34
N GLN A 147 -29.82 -12.83 -4.33
CA GLN A 147 -29.88 -11.84 -3.25
C GLN A 147 -28.63 -11.86 -2.37
N GLU A 148 -28.15 -13.05 -1.99
CA GLU A 148 -26.91 -13.20 -1.21
C GLU A 148 -25.69 -12.71 -2.00
N CYS A 149 -25.65 -12.93 -3.32
CA CYS A 149 -24.59 -12.44 -4.18
C CYS A 149 -24.60 -10.90 -4.22
N VAL A 150 -25.75 -10.28 -4.49
CA VAL A 150 -25.89 -8.81 -4.51
C VAL A 150 -25.48 -8.18 -3.18
N GLN A 151 -25.93 -8.75 -2.07
CA GLN A 151 -25.55 -8.25 -0.73
C GLN A 151 -24.04 -8.39 -0.48
N SER A 152 -23.44 -9.51 -0.87
CA SER A 152 -22.00 -9.75 -0.74
C SER A 152 -21.17 -8.75 -1.55
N VAL A 153 -21.62 -8.42 -2.78
CA VAL A 153 -20.99 -7.43 -3.65
C VAL A 153 -21.10 -6.03 -3.05
N SER A 154 -22.31 -5.65 -2.57
CA SER A 154 -22.53 -4.33 -1.95
C SER A 154 -21.62 -4.13 -0.75
N ILE A 155 -21.68 -5.02 0.23
CA ILE A 155 -20.85 -4.95 1.46
C ILE A 155 -19.37 -4.85 1.09
N GLY A 156 -18.94 -5.62 0.09
CA GLY A 156 -17.58 -5.66 -0.33
C GLY A 156 -17.07 -4.40 -1.02
N ASN A 157 -17.84 -3.91 -1.93
CA ASN A 157 -17.49 -2.66 -2.60
C ASN A 157 -17.51 -1.48 -1.62
N ASP A 158 -18.50 -1.44 -0.72
CA ASP A 158 -18.61 -0.41 0.31
C ASP A 158 -17.40 -0.44 1.27
N SER A 159 -16.89 -1.62 1.60
CA SER A 159 -15.68 -1.74 2.41
C SER A 159 -14.46 -1.19 1.68
N PHE A 160 -14.19 -1.58 0.43
CA PHE A 160 -13.06 -1.02 -0.32
C PHE A 160 -13.16 0.50 -0.46
N VAL A 161 -14.33 1.02 -0.79
CA VAL A 161 -14.58 2.47 -0.92
C VAL A 161 -14.46 3.16 0.44
N GLY A 162 -15.03 2.57 1.49
CA GLY A 162 -14.98 3.10 2.86
C GLY A 162 -13.57 3.20 3.44
N HIS A 163 -12.63 2.32 3.01
CA HIS A 163 -11.21 2.42 3.34
C HIS A 163 -10.44 3.38 2.42
N GLY A 164 -11.11 4.04 1.45
CA GLY A 164 -10.47 4.97 0.51
C GLY A 164 -9.94 4.30 -0.76
N GLY A 165 -10.27 3.04 -0.99
CA GLY A 165 -9.90 2.30 -2.21
C GLY A 165 -10.63 2.82 -3.45
N GLN A 166 -9.92 2.91 -4.56
CA GLN A 166 -10.46 3.32 -5.84
C GLN A 166 -10.89 2.10 -6.66
N LEU A 167 -12.18 1.82 -6.67
CA LEU A 167 -12.77 0.72 -7.43
C LEU A 167 -12.82 1.06 -8.92
N ILE A 168 -12.18 0.25 -9.76
CA ILE A 168 -12.19 0.43 -11.22
C ILE A 168 -13.23 -0.43 -11.92
N ALA A 169 -13.50 -1.62 -11.40
CA ALA A 169 -14.53 -2.53 -11.86
C ALA A 169 -14.87 -3.55 -10.78
N THR A 170 -16.02 -4.18 -10.93
CA THR A 170 -16.46 -5.34 -10.14
C THR A 170 -16.70 -6.53 -11.07
N ILE A 171 -16.22 -7.71 -10.71
CA ILE A 171 -16.44 -8.94 -11.46
C ILE A 171 -17.21 -9.93 -10.59
N ILE A 172 -18.35 -10.39 -11.08
CA ILE A 172 -19.05 -11.55 -10.51
C ILE A 172 -18.78 -12.75 -11.39
N ASN A 173 -18.05 -13.72 -10.82
CA ASN A 173 -17.60 -14.91 -11.52
C ASN A 173 -18.44 -16.14 -11.15
N GLN A 174 -18.35 -17.20 -11.96
CA GLN A 174 -19.07 -18.47 -11.77
C GLN A 174 -20.58 -18.29 -11.77
N VAL A 175 -21.09 -17.46 -12.66
CA VAL A 175 -22.53 -17.19 -12.82
C VAL A 175 -23.16 -18.32 -13.65
N PRO A 176 -24.11 -19.11 -13.07
CA PRO A 176 -24.85 -20.08 -13.84
C PRO A 176 -25.67 -19.40 -14.94
N GLU A 177 -25.75 -19.99 -16.14
CA GLU A 177 -26.42 -19.40 -17.29
C GLU A 177 -27.86 -18.94 -16.99
N HIS A 178 -28.61 -19.79 -16.28
CA HIS A 178 -30.01 -19.52 -15.92
C HIS A 178 -30.19 -18.39 -14.90
N GLN A 179 -29.13 -17.98 -14.18
CA GLN A 179 -29.16 -16.90 -13.19
C GLN A 179 -28.53 -15.60 -13.70
N ASN A 180 -27.96 -15.58 -14.89
CA ASN A 180 -27.26 -14.42 -15.40
C ASN A 180 -28.16 -13.18 -15.52
N GLN A 181 -29.31 -13.31 -16.21
CA GLN A 181 -30.23 -12.18 -16.38
C GLN A 181 -30.85 -11.74 -15.03
N PRO A 182 -31.40 -12.62 -14.17
CA PRO A 182 -31.88 -12.21 -12.84
C PRO A 182 -30.85 -11.50 -11.99
N LEU A 183 -29.59 -11.93 -12.04
CA LEU A 183 -28.49 -11.29 -11.30
C LEU A 183 -28.18 -9.90 -11.83
N GLN A 184 -28.13 -9.70 -13.16
CA GLN A 184 -27.91 -8.40 -13.78
C GLN A 184 -29.01 -7.40 -13.39
N GLU A 185 -30.27 -7.82 -13.43
CA GLU A 185 -31.41 -6.99 -13.05
C GLU A 185 -31.35 -6.59 -11.57
N ALA A 186 -31.03 -7.54 -10.68
CA ALA A 186 -30.91 -7.30 -9.25
C ALA A 186 -29.74 -6.37 -8.90
N CYS A 187 -28.58 -6.56 -9.53
CA CYS A 187 -27.43 -5.67 -9.35
C CYS A 187 -27.71 -4.24 -9.83
N SER A 188 -28.42 -4.09 -10.95
CA SER A 188 -28.81 -2.79 -11.47
C SER A 188 -29.81 -2.09 -10.57
N ALA A 189 -30.81 -2.82 -10.05
CA ALA A 189 -31.76 -2.31 -9.08
C ALA A 189 -31.11 -1.86 -7.76
N ALA A 190 -30.02 -2.54 -7.35
CA ALA A 190 -29.21 -2.17 -6.20
C ALA A 190 -28.21 -1.04 -6.48
N GLY A 191 -28.12 -0.52 -7.70
CA GLY A 191 -27.23 0.59 -8.08
C GLY A 191 -25.74 0.23 -8.11
N LEU A 192 -25.40 -1.06 -8.16
CA LEU A 192 -24.00 -1.51 -8.07
C LEU A 192 -23.14 -1.13 -9.28
N ASN A 193 -23.73 -0.75 -10.38
CA ASN A 193 -23.09 -0.32 -11.62
C ASN A 193 -22.91 1.21 -11.75
N SER A 194 -23.31 1.99 -10.74
CA SER A 194 -23.30 3.46 -10.82
C SER A 194 -21.92 4.08 -10.78
N ASN A 195 -20.95 3.49 -10.05
CA ASN A 195 -19.60 4.04 -9.83
C ASN A 195 -18.50 3.34 -10.64
N ALA A 196 -18.66 2.06 -10.94
CA ALA A 196 -17.71 1.24 -11.67
C ALA A 196 -18.44 0.18 -12.51
N PRO A 197 -17.91 -0.23 -13.68
CA PRO A 197 -18.54 -1.26 -14.49
C PRO A 197 -18.63 -2.58 -13.72
N LEU A 198 -19.68 -3.32 -14.00
CA LEU A 198 -19.96 -4.63 -13.42
C LEU A 198 -19.93 -5.67 -14.54
N TYR A 199 -19.05 -6.67 -14.41
CA TYR A 199 -18.90 -7.75 -15.37
C TYR A 199 -19.35 -9.09 -14.78
N PHE A 200 -19.97 -9.93 -15.61
CA PHE A 200 -20.47 -11.24 -15.23
C PHE A 200 -19.74 -12.31 -16.04
N LEU A 201 -19.01 -13.19 -15.35
CA LEU A 201 -18.30 -14.28 -15.98
C LEU A 201 -19.09 -15.58 -15.77
N PRO A 202 -19.43 -16.29 -16.86
CA PRO A 202 -20.19 -17.54 -16.76
C PRO A 202 -19.37 -18.63 -16.05
N GLU A 203 -20.09 -19.60 -15.53
CA GLU A 203 -19.49 -20.83 -15.04
C GLU A 203 -18.84 -21.60 -16.20
N GLU A 204 -17.57 -21.97 -16.06
CA GLU A 204 -16.82 -22.77 -17.02
C GLU A 204 -16.53 -24.14 -16.42
N PRO A 205 -17.21 -25.22 -16.89
CA PRO A 205 -17.08 -26.55 -16.29
C PRO A 205 -15.66 -27.10 -16.27
N LEU A 206 -14.83 -26.79 -17.28
CA LEU A 206 -13.45 -27.24 -17.36
C LEU A 206 -12.60 -26.75 -16.19
N LEU A 207 -12.86 -25.52 -15.72
CA LEU A 207 -12.11 -24.91 -14.60
C LEU A 207 -12.43 -25.56 -13.25
N ARG A 208 -13.54 -26.33 -13.15
CA ARG A 208 -13.91 -27.10 -11.95
C ARG A 208 -13.41 -28.54 -11.96
N GLN A 209 -12.84 -29.02 -13.05
CA GLN A 209 -12.34 -30.38 -13.19
C GLN A 209 -10.89 -30.46 -12.68
N PRO A 210 -10.60 -31.23 -11.60
CA PRO A 210 -9.22 -31.43 -11.17
C PRO A 210 -8.46 -32.25 -12.21
N THR A 211 -7.14 -32.03 -12.29
CA THR A 211 -6.25 -32.88 -13.06
C THR A 211 -5.95 -34.19 -12.32
N VAL A 212 -5.49 -35.20 -13.05
CA VAL A 212 -5.01 -36.44 -12.43
C VAL A 212 -3.86 -36.16 -11.46
N ARG A 213 -2.99 -35.17 -11.76
CA ARG A 213 -1.90 -34.72 -10.89
C ARG A 213 -2.42 -34.17 -9.56
N GLU A 214 -3.41 -33.26 -9.60
CA GLU A 214 -4.05 -32.73 -8.40
C GLU A 214 -4.70 -33.82 -7.56
N LEU A 215 -5.37 -34.79 -8.21
CA LEU A 215 -5.97 -35.93 -7.54
C LEU A 215 -4.92 -36.86 -6.93
N LYS A 216 -3.84 -37.18 -7.66
CA LYS A 216 -2.71 -37.98 -7.18
C LYS A 216 -2.15 -37.38 -5.87
N GLU A 217 -1.90 -36.09 -5.84
CA GLU A 217 -1.39 -35.36 -4.67
C GLU A 217 -2.41 -35.37 -3.52
N GLY A 218 -3.67 -35.06 -3.82
CA GLY A 218 -4.74 -34.96 -2.83
C GLY A 218 -5.08 -36.28 -2.14
N ILE A 219 -5.00 -37.43 -2.85
CA ILE A 219 -5.21 -38.75 -2.29
C ILE A 219 -3.94 -39.43 -1.76
N GLY A 220 -2.75 -38.78 -1.96
CA GLY A 220 -1.47 -39.37 -1.55
C GLY A 220 -1.04 -40.58 -2.38
N ALA A 221 -1.46 -40.68 -3.65
CA ALA A 221 -1.11 -41.78 -4.52
C ALA A 221 0.24 -41.62 -5.20
N THR A 222 0.84 -42.72 -5.63
CA THR A 222 2.06 -42.76 -6.44
C THR A 222 1.73 -43.19 -7.87
N LEU A 223 2.51 -42.71 -8.85
CA LEU A 223 2.38 -43.17 -10.23
C LEU A 223 2.96 -44.59 -10.34
N PHE A 224 2.12 -45.55 -10.66
CA PHE A 224 2.48 -46.96 -10.84
C PHE A 224 2.92 -47.23 -12.30
N SER A 225 2.16 -46.72 -13.27
CA SER A 225 2.43 -46.88 -14.71
C SER A 225 1.83 -45.72 -15.49
N GLY A 226 2.44 -45.34 -16.62
CA GLY A 226 2.01 -44.29 -17.48
C GLY A 226 3.00 -43.15 -17.57
N ASP A 227 2.71 -42.14 -18.41
CA ASP A 227 3.55 -40.96 -18.64
C ASP A 227 3.17 -39.83 -17.65
N ASP A 228 4.18 -39.10 -17.17
CA ASP A 228 3.98 -37.94 -16.30
C ASP A 228 3.15 -36.84 -16.98
N ALA A 229 3.30 -36.64 -18.30
CA ALA A 229 2.48 -35.70 -19.06
C ALA A 229 0.98 -36.07 -19.08
N ALA A 230 0.64 -37.35 -18.92
CA ALA A 230 -0.75 -37.81 -18.85
C ALA A 230 -1.42 -37.46 -17.52
N LEU A 231 -0.65 -37.09 -16.49
CA LEU A 231 -1.17 -36.60 -15.21
C LEU A 231 -1.85 -35.21 -15.33
N ASP A 232 -1.60 -34.48 -16.39
CA ASP A 232 -2.19 -33.16 -16.62
C ASP A 232 -3.58 -33.22 -17.28
N ARG A 233 -4.13 -34.42 -17.51
CA ARG A 233 -5.51 -34.63 -17.99
C ARG A 233 -6.52 -34.23 -16.93
N GLU A 234 -7.58 -33.56 -17.35
CA GLU A 234 -8.70 -33.18 -16.49
C GLU A 234 -9.61 -34.40 -16.23
N VAL A 235 -10.16 -34.45 -15.01
CA VAL A 235 -11.09 -35.47 -14.57
C VAL A 235 -12.48 -34.88 -14.43
N SER A 236 -13.39 -35.30 -15.32
CA SER A 236 -14.78 -34.84 -15.34
C SER A 236 -15.67 -35.60 -14.34
N ARG A 237 -15.34 -36.86 -14.05
CA ARG A 237 -16.15 -37.76 -13.20
C ARG A 237 -15.27 -38.69 -12.39
N ARG A 238 -15.74 -38.98 -11.18
CA ARG A 238 -15.13 -39.97 -10.27
C ARG A 238 -16.01 -41.22 -10.23
N THR A 239 -15.45 -42.40 -10.48
CA THR A 239 -16.19 -43.64 -10.61
C THR A 239 -15.54 -44.74 -9.76
N VAL A 240 -16.30 -45.33 -8.83
CA VAL A 240 -15.88 -46.51 -8.09
C VAL A 240 -16.33 -47.72 -8.89
N ALA A 241 -15.38 -48.59 -9.31
CA ALA A 241 -15.66 -49.79 -10.10
C ALA A 241 -16.06 -50.97 -9.20
N ALA A 242 -17.26 -50.90 -8.64
CA ALA A 242 -17.81 -51.94 -7.75
C ALA A 242 -18.52 -53.06 -8.50
N MET A 243 -18.90 -52.81 -9.77
CA MET A 243 -19.64 -53.78 -10.60
C MET A 243 -18.70 -54.79 -11.28
N LEU A 244 -19.28 -55.90 -11.81
CA LEU A 244 -18.59 -56.76 -12.74
C LEU A 244 -18.27 -56.02 -14.04
N LEU A 245 -17.23 -56.48 -14.74
CA LEU A 245 -16.68 -55.80 -15.93
C LEU A 245 -17.73 -55.37 -16.98
N PRO A 246 -18.71 -56.21 -17.39
CA PRO A 246 -19.70 -55.75 -18.37
C PRO A 246 -20.51 -54.53 -17.91
N GLY A 247 -21.07 -54.59 -16.71
CA GLY A 247 -21.87 -53.53 -16.14
C GLY A 247 -21.06 -52.25 -15.81
N PHE A 248 -19.77 -52.38 -15.57
CA PHE A 248 -18.83 -51.29 -15.43
C PHE A 248 -18.57 -50.61 -16.76
N LEU A 249 -18.26 -51.37 -17.83
CA LEU A 249 -17.98 -50.83 -19.17
C LEU A 249 -19.16 -50.05 -19.76
N ASP A 250 -20.40 -50.55 -19.52
CA ASP A 250 -21.62 -49.85 -19.96
C ASP A 250 -21.78 -48.45 -19.33
N ARG A 251 -21.09 -48.18 -18.21
CA ARG A 251 -21.16 -46.92 -17.43
C ARG A 251 -19.87 -46.14 -17.41
N LEU A 252 -18.83 -46.66 -18.06
CA LEU A 252 -17.55 -45.97 -18.16
C LEU A 252 -17.72 -44.68 -18.98
N ALA A 253 -17.31 -43.56 -18.42
CA ALA A 253 -17.39 -42.24 -19.09
C ALA A 253 -15.99 -41.73 -19.47
N HIS A 254 -15.97 -40.93 -20.51
CA HIS A 254 -14.75 -40.21 -20.88
C HIS A 254 -14.23 -39.35 -19.70
N SER A 255 -12.90 -39.23 -19.62
CA SER A 255 -12.21 -38.39 -18.64
C SER A 255 -12.61 -38.70 -17.19
N SER A 256 -12.99 -39.97 -16.90
CA SER A 256 -13.30 -40.43 -15.54
C SER A 256 -12.05 -40.90 -14.77
N LEU A 257 -11.99 -40.60 -13.46
CA LEU A 257 -11.09 -41.28 -12.55
C LEU A 257 -11.75 -42.57 -12.09
N VAL A 258 -11.17 -43.74 -12.42
CA VAL A 258 -11.67 -45.04 -12.01
C VAL A 258 -10.92 -45.49 -10.75
N MET A 259 -11.65 -45.74 -9.66
CA MET A 259 -11.10 -46.25 -8.38
C MET A 259 -11.50 -47.70 -8.22
N THR A 260 -10.52 -48.56 -8.02
CA THR A 260 -10.75 -50.04 -7.88
C THR A 260 -9.68 -50.67 -7.01
N PRO A 261 -9.98 -51.72 -6.26
CA PRO A 261 -8.95 -52.53 -5.59
C PRO A 261 -7.91 -53.05 -6.58
N GLY A 262 -6.64 -53.09 -6.18
CA GLY A 262 -5.55 -53.46 -7.09
C GLY A 262 -5.55 -54.92 -7.57
N ASP A 263 -6.34 -55.80 -6.97
CA ASP A 263 -6.57 -57.17 -7.40
C ASP A 263 -7.63 -57.32 -8.50
N ARG A 264 -8.39 -56.25 -8.81
CA ARG A 264 -9.41 -56.24 -9.87
C ARG A 264 -8.77 -56.07 -11.26
N SER A 265 -8.02 -57.11 -11.67
CA SER A 265 -7.34 -57.14 -12.96
C SER A 265 -8.30 -57.08 -14.16
N ASP A 266 -9.55 -57.55 -14.00
CA ASP A 266 -10.61 -57.43 -14.99
C ASP A 266 -10.96 -55.97 -15.32
N ILE A 267 -11.17 -55.16 -14.32
CA ILE A 267 -11.45 -53.70 -14.48
C ILE A 267 -10.26 -52.98 -15.10
N LEU A 268 -9.06 -53.27 -14.59
CA LEU A 268 -7.82 -52.63 -15.09
C LEU A 268 -7.59 -52.89 -16.59
N ILE A 269 -7.68 -54.16 -17.01
CA ILE A 269 -7.56 -54.54 -18.43
C ILE A 269 -8.69 -53.91 -19.25
N GLY A 270 -9.93 -53.91 -18.72
CA GLY A 270 -11.07 -53.26 -19.35
C GLY A 270 -10.84 -51.76 -19.64
N CYS A 271 -10.28 -51.01 -18.68
CA CYS A 271 -9.93 -49.63 -18.85
C CYS A 271 -8.84 -49.41 -19.92
N VAL A 272 -7.80 -50.24 -19.90
CA VAL A 272 -6.71 -50.16 -20.90
C VAL A 272 -7.24 -50.45 -22.30
N LEU A 273 -8.09 -51.48 -22.48
CA LEU A 273 -8.69 -51.78 -23.79
C LEU A 273 -9.68 -50.69 -24.26
N ALA A 274 -10.44 -50.11 -23.33
CA ALA A 274 -11.33 -49.00 -23.66
C ALA A 274 -10.54 -47.77 -24.21
N CYS A 275 -9.39 -47.45 -23.61
CA CYS A 275 -8.49 -46.41 -24.13
C CYS A 275 -7.91 -46.70 -25.50
N ALA A 276 -7.79 -47.96 -25.89
CA ALA A 276 -7.26 -48.36 -27.20
C ALA A 276 -8.30 -48.26 -28.36
N GLN A 277 -9.59 -48.06 -28.02
CA GLN A 277 -10.65 -47.92 -29.03
C GLN A 277 -10.75 -46.42 -29.45
N PRO A 278 -10.76 -46.12 -30.76
CA PRO A 278 -10.79 -44.74 -31.26
C PRO A 278 -11.98 -43.91 -30.75
N ASP A 279 -13.16 -44.55 -30.61
CA ASP A 279 -14.40 -43.88 -30.12
C ASP A 279 -14.85 -44.44 -28.78
N GLY A 280 -13.98 -45.16 -28.05
CA GLY A 280 -14.29 -45.75 -26.76
C GLY A 280 -14.26 -44.75 -25.62
N PRO A 281 -14.95 -45.04 -24.51
CA PRO A 281 -14.96 -44.18 -23.30
C PRO A 281 -13.59 -44.30 -22.59
N ALA A 282 -12.66 -43.38 -22.92
CA ALA A 282 -11.32 -43.36 -22.34
C ALA A 282 -11.32 -42.72 -20.94
N PRO A 283 -11.02 -43.43 -19.84
CA PRO A 283 -10.81 -42.84 -18.53
C PRO A 283 -9.57 -41.96 -18.52
N ALA A 284 -9.55 -40.93 -17.64
CA ALA A 284 -8.39 -40.05 -17.44
C ALA A 284 -7.27 -40.80 -16.67
N ALA A 285 -7.64 -41.61 -15.67
CA ALA A 285 -6.71 -42.39 -14.89
C ALA A 285 -7.43 -43.56 -14.14
N VAL A 286 -6.65 -44.53 -13.69
CA VAL A 286 -7.09 -45.58 -12.76
C VAL A 286 -6.31 -45.47 -11.45
N VAL A 287 -7.01 -45.57 -10.31
CA VAL A 287 -6.40 -45.63 -8.97
C VAL A 287 -6.59 -47.04 -8.41
N LEU A 288 -5.48 -47.72 -8.15
CA LEU A 288 -5.44 -49.01 -7.45
C LEU A 288 -5.40 -48.76 -5.95
N THR A 289 -6.40 -49.24 -5.24
CA THR A 289 -6.59 -48.97 -3.80
C THR A 289 -6.23 -50.22 -2.96
N GLY A 290 -6.03 -50.00 -1.63
CA GLY A 290 -5.76 -51.04 -0.66
C GLY A 290 -4.34 -51.59 -0.67
N GLY A 291 -3.37 -50.84 -1.24
CA GLY A 291 -1.97 -51.30 -1.32
C GLY A 291 -1.76 -52.54 -2.23
N MET A 292 -2.81 -53.01 -2.91
CA MET A 292 -2.75 -54.17 -3.75
C MET A 292 -2.28 -53.78 -5.17
N LEU A 293 -1.37 -54.59 -5.72
CA LEU A 293 -0.85 -54.40 -7.09
C LEU A 293 -1.26 -55.58 -7.98
N PRO A 294 -1.44 -55.33 -9.29
CA PRO A 294 -1.78 -56.39 -10.24
C PRO A 294 -0.64 -57.42 -10.35
N PRO A 295 -0.97 -58.72 -10.61
CA PRO A 295 0.03 -59.76 -10.76
C PRO A 295 0.97 -59.46 -11.95
N PRO A 296 2.21 -60.02 -11.98
CA PRO A 296 3.23 -59.74 -13.00
C PRO A 296 2.78 -59.99 -14.45
N SER A 297 1.87 -60.94 -14.66
CA SER A 297 1.30 -61.22 -15.97
C SER A 297 0.41 -60.06 -16.48
N VAL A 298 -0.39 -59.49 -15.61
CA VAL A 298 -1.25 -58.32 -15.93
C VAL A 298 -0.39 -57.05 -16.06
N ARG A 299 0.59 -56.88 -15.19
CA ARG A 299 1.52 -55.76 -15.22
C ARG A 299 2.20 -55.65 -16.59
N ARG A 300 2.70 -56.70 -17.15
CA ARG A 300 3.34 -56.69 -18.51
C ARG A 300 2.38 -56.28 -19.62
N LEU A 301 1.09 -56.57 -19.49
CA LEU A 301 0.07 -56.17 -20.48
C LEU A 301 -0.20 -54.65 -20.40
N ILE A 302 -0.25 -54.09 -19.23
CA ILE A 302 -0.53 -52.67 -19.02
C ILE A 302 0.69 -51.79 -19.31
N GLU A 303 1.91 -52.22 -19.01
CA GLU A 303 3.16 -51.53 -19.33
C GLU A 303 3.35 -51.30 -20.81
N SER A 304 2.78 -52.09 -21.68
CA SER A 304 2.76 -51.89 -23.12
C SER A 304 1.82 -50.76 -23.61
N SER A 305 0.95 -50.28 -22.68
CA SER A 305 -0.05 -49.26 -22.97
C SER A 305 0.23 -47.97 -22.16
N ALA A 306 1.24 -47.19 -22.58
CA ALA A 306 1.66 -45.97 -21.91
C ALA A 306 0.59 -44.88 -21.87
N ALA A 307 -0.54 -45.05 -22.55
CA ALA A 307 -1.54 -44.01 -22.75
C ALA A 307 -2.42 -43.74 -21.52
N LEU A 308 -2.56 -44.67 -20.54
CA LEU A 308 -3.42 -44.53 -19.38
C LEU A 308 -2.58 -44.47 -18.11
N PRO A 309 -2.57 -43.34 -17.36
CA PRO A 309 -1.89 -43.27 -16.08
C PRO A 309 -2.62 -44.15 -15.04
N ILE A 310 -1.85 -45.01 -14.36
CA ILE A 310 -2.30 -45.89 -13.29
C ILE A 310 -1.59 -45.43 -12.02
N LEU A 311 -2.38 -45.05 -11.03
CA LEU A 311 -1.94 -44.63 -9.71
C LEU A 311 -2.10 -45.77 -8.71
N SER A 312 -1.30 -45.84 -7.66
CA SER A 312 -1.47 -46.78 -6.54
C SER A 312 -1.53 -46.00 -5.21
N CYS A 313 -2.39 -46.51 -4.30
CA CYS A 313 -2.61 -45.94 -2.98
C CYS A 313 -2.80 -47.00 -1.93
N GLU A 314 -2.24 -46.81 -0.73
CA GLU A 314 -2.38 -47.76 0.40
C GLU A 314 -3.78 -47.76 1.01
N ASP A 315 -4.48 -46.60 0.91
CA ASP A 315 -5.83 -46.46 1.48
C ASP A 315 -6.86 -47.35 0.76
N ASP A 316 -7.90 -47.71 1.48
CA ASP A 316 -9.06 -48.43 0.93
C ASP A 316 -9.87 -47.53 -0.05
N THR A 317 -10.70 -48.21 -0.87
CA THR A 317 -11.47 -47.55 -1.94
C THR A 317 -12.41 -46.46 -1.41
N TYR A 318 -13.00 -46.62 -0.22
CA TYR A 318 -13.90 -45.63 0.35
C TYR A 318 -13.12 -44.34 0.77
N THR A 319 -12.01 -44.53 1.46
CA THR A 319 -11.12 -43.44 1.89
C THR A 319 -10.58 -42.70 0.70
N VAL A 320 -10.13 -43.40 -0.36
CA VAL A 320 -9.66 -42.78 -1.62
C VAL A 320 -10.77 -41.98 -2.29
N ALA A 321 -11.99 -42.54 -2.37
CA ALA A 321 -13.12 -41.86 -2.98
C ALA A 321 -13.52 -40.60 -2.21
N SER A 322 -13.49 -40.64 -0.88
CA SER A 322 -13.74 -39.47 -0.03
C SER A 322 -12.68 -38.37 -0.21
N LYS A 323 -11.39 -38.75 -0.12
CA LYS A 323 -10.29 -37.82 -0.36
C LYS A 323 -10.37 -37.20 -1.77
N ALA A 324 -10.63 -38.02 -2.80
CA ALA A 324 -10.77 -37.54 -4.17
C ALA A 324 -11.97 -36.56 -4.34
N ALA A 325 -13.06 -36.74 -3.55
CA ALA A 325 -14.20 -35.82 -3.58
C ALA A 325 -13.83 -34.42 -3.06
N ASP A 326 -12.91 -34.34 -2.11
CA ASP A 326 -12.47 -33.08 -1.49
C ASP A 326 -11.43 -32.31 -2.31
N VAL A 327 -10.82 -32.96 -3.32
CA VAL A 327 -9.83 -32.30 -4.20
C VAL A 327 -10.52 -31.25 -5.07
N ARG A 328 -10.10 -30.01 -4.92
CA ARG A 328 -10.57 -28.90 -5.72
C ARG A 328 -9.63 -28.64 -6.89
N ALA A 329 -10.23 -28.37 -8.03
CA ALA A 329 -9.49 -27.97 -9.22
C ALA A 329 -8.85 -26.59 -9.05
N GLU A 330 -7.63 -26.44 -9.54
CA GLU A 330 -6.93 -25.18 -9.59
C GLU A 330 -6.41 -24.86 -10.99
N ILE A 331 -6.21 -23.60 -11.29
CA ILE A 331 -5.50 -23.16 -12.50
C ILE A 331 -4.02 -23.07 -12.13
N GLY A 332 -3.17 -23.88 -12.73
CA GLY A 332 -1.74 -23.95 -12.43
C GLY A 332 -0.88 -24.07 -13.66
N GLU A 333 0.43 -24.09 -13.48
CA GLU A 333 1.43 -24.18 -14.57
C GLU A 333 1.26 -25.44 -15.46
N HIS A 334 0.75 -26.53 -14.88
CA HIS A 334 0.50 -27.82 -15.54
C HIS A 334 -0.92 -27.94 -16.12
N SER A 335 -1.64 -26.85 -16.30
CA SER A 335 -3.02 -26.86 -16.78
C SER A 335 -3.22 -25.96 -18.00
N PRO A 336 -2.51 -26.17 -19.13
CA PRO A 336 -2.55 -25.23 -20.27
C PRO A 336 -3.96 -25.06 -20.84
N ARG A 337 -4.79 -26.13 -20.90
CA ARG A 337 -6.18 -26.04 -21.37
C ARG A 337 -7.05 -25.20 -20.45
N LYS A 338 -6.87 -25.31 -19.13
CA LYS A 338 -7.59 -24.45 -18.15
C LYS A 338 -7.14 -22.99 -18.29
N ILE A 339 -5.85 -22.74 -18.51
CA ILE A 339 -5.32 -21.39 -18.73
C ILE A 339 -5.98 -20.74 -19.95
N GLU A 340 -5.99 -21.44 -21.10
CA GLU A 340 -6.60 -20.91 -22.33
C GLU A 340 -8.12 -20.73 -22.19
N SER A 341 -8.83 -21.67 -21.51
CA SER A 341 -10.25 -21.53 -21.22
C SER A 341 -10.53 -20.33 -20.33
N ALA A 342 -9.74 -20.14 -19.28
CA ALA A 342 -9.85 -19.00 -18.37
C ALA A 342 -9.68 -17.66 -19.07
N LEU A 343 -8.65 -17.55 -19.93
CA LEU A 343 -8.41 -16.36 -20.75
C LEU A 343 -9.55 -16.12 -21.73
N GLY A 344 -10.02 -17.17 -22.39
CA GLY A 344 -11.15 -17.06 -23.32
C GLY A 344 -12.45 -16.60 -22.65
N VAL A 345 -12.74 -17.08 -21.44
CA VAL A 345 -13.88 -16.59 -20.63
C VAL A 345 -13.69 -15.14 -20.26
N PHE A 346 -12.49 -14.75 -19.81
CA PHE A 346 -12.18 -13.37 -19.43
C PHE A 346 -12.34 -12.42 -20.64
N GLU A 347 -11.71 -12.70 -21.77
CA GLU A 347 -11.72 -11.81 -22.94
C GLU A 347 -13.13 -11.66 -23.58
N ARG A 348 -13.96 -12.72 -23.55
CA ARG A 348 -15.32 -12.65 -24.13
C ARG A 348 -16.31 -11.86 -23.31
N ASN A 349 -16.11 -11.78 -22.00
CA ASN A 349 -17.11 -11.21 -21.08
C ASN A 349 -16.70 -9.89 -20.43
N ILE A 350 -15.47 -9.42 -20.66
CA ILE A 350 -14.96 -8.16 -20.11
C ILE A 350 -14.64 -7.21 -21.26
N ASN A 351 -15.07 -5.97 -21.14
CA ASN A 351 -14.60 -4.92 -22.03
C ASN A 351 -13.18 -4.53 -21.64
N VAL A 352 -12.21 -5.18 -22.30
CA VAL A 352 -10.79 -5.05 -22.00
C VAL A 352 -10.28 -3.63 -22.27
N ASP A 353 -10.81 -2.93 -23.28
CA ASP A 353 -10.40 -1.56 -23.59
C ASP A 353 -10.91 -0.57 -22.56
N GLU A 354 -12.19 -0.66 -22.16
CA GLU A 354 -12.74 0.15 -21.07
C GLU A 354 -11.96 -0.04 -19.77
N LEU A 355 -11.65 -1.29 -19.42
CA LEU A 355 -10.89 -1.59 -18.20
C LEU A 355 -9.47 -1.02 -18.27
N ALA A 356 -8.83 -1.07 -19.43
CA ALA A 356 -7.52 -0.51 -19.66
C ALA A 356 -7.50 1.03 -19.59
N ASP A 357 -8.50 1.69 -20.15
CA ASP A 357 -8.64 3.15 -20.07
C ASP A 357 -8.84 3.59 -18.61
N ARG A 358 -9.61 2.84 -17.83
CA ARG A 358 -9.78 3.08 -16.40
C ARG A 358 -8.48 2.88 -15.61
N LEU A 359 -7.60 1.99 -16.03
CA LEU A 359 -6.26 1.83 -15.45
C LEU A 359 -5.35 3.03 -15.73
N GLN A 360 -5.55 3.74 -16.84
CA GLN A 360 -4.72 4.89 -17.23
C GLN A 360 -5.31 6.25 -16.80
N ALA A 361 -6.59 6.32 -16.47
CA ALA A 361 -7.25 7.58 -16.10
C ALA A 361 -6.52 8.28 -14.94
N PRO A 362 -6.29 9.60 -15.01
CA PRO A 362 -5.74 10.34 -13.86
C PRO A 362 -6.73 10.26 -12.70
N SER A 363 -6.22 10.00 -11.51
CA SER A 363 -7.04 10.01 -10.31
C SER A 363 -6.39 10.83 -9.22
N VAL A 364 -7.20 11.39 -8.37
CA VAL A 364 -6.75 11.98 -7.10
C VAL A 364 -6.36 10.82 -6.18
N GLN A 365 -5.07 10.52 -6.12
CA GLN A 365 -4.56 9.51 -5.21
C GLN A 365 -4.78 9.99 -3.78
N ARG A 366 -5.64 9.33 -3.01
CA ARG A 366 -5.72 9.55 -1.57
C ARG A 366 -4.45 8.99 -0.93
N ILE A 367 -3.66 9.88 -0.35
CA ILE A 367 -2.41 9.51 0.31
C ILE A 367 -2.75 9.07 1.72
N THR A 368 -2.69 7.76 2.01
CA THR A 368 -2.87 7.26 3.39
C THR A 368 -1.74 7.72 4.29
N PRO A 369 -1.94 7.79 5.61
CA PRO A 369 -0.87 8.12 6.57
C PRO A 369 0.39 7.27 6.38
N MET A 370 0.26 5.96 6.26
CA MET A 370 1.39 5.05 6.04
C MET A 370 2.10 5.28 4.71
N LEU A 371 1.33 5.52 3.63
CA LEU A 371 1.91 5.81 2.32
C LEU A 371 2.65 7.15 2.36
N PHE A 372 2.12 8.12 3.08
CA PHE A 372 2.76 9.42 3.27
C PHE A 372 4.08 9.31 4.05
N GLU A 373 4.09 8.66 5.21
CA GLU A 373 5.30 8.40 6.00
C GLU A 373 6.35 7.64 5.21
N HIS A 374 5.94 6.60 4.47
CA HIS A 374 6.85 5.89 3.58
C HIS A 374 7.45 6.81 2.51
N SER A 375 6.63 7.66 1.90
CA SER A 375 7.08 8.62 0.87
C SER A 375 8.06 9.65 1.43
N LEU A 376 7.86 10.14 2.66
CA LEU A 376 8.80 11.03 3.35
C LEU A 376 10.17 10.37 3.52
N ILE A 377 10.20 9.15 4.02
CA ILE A 377 11.46 8.39 4.21
C ILE A 377 12.18 8.18 2.87
N GLN A 378 11.46 7.74 1.83
CA GLN A 378 12.07 7.51 0.52
C GLN A 378 12.62 8.79 -0.11
N ARG A 379 11.91 9.91 0.01
CA ARG A 379 12.36 11.19 -0.52
C ARG A 379 13.56 11.73 0.24
N ALA A 380 13.57 11.63 1.58
CA ALA A 380 14.72 12.04 2.38
C ALA A 380 15.99 11.26 2.00
N ARG A 381 15.86 9.97 1.66
CA ARG A 381 16.98 9.10 1.22
C ARG A 381 17.59 9.48 -0.13
N GLN A 382 16.85 10.11 -1.03
CA GLN A 382 17.33 10.40 -2.38
C GLN A 382 18.61 11.24 -2.38
N GLN A 383 18.75 12.16 -1.42
CA GLN A 383 19.93 12.94 -1.20
C GLN A 383 20.16 13.10 0.29
N LYS A 384 21.10 12.31 0.85
CA LYS A 384 21.40 12.36 2.27
C LYS A 384 21.89 13.75 2.69
N VAL A 385 21.25 14.28 3.71
CA VAL A 385 21.58 15.56 4.34
C VAL A 385 22.00 15.29 5.79
N THR A 386 22.93 16.08 6.31
CA THR A 386 23.30 16.03 7.73
C THR A 386 22.31 16.84 8.56
N ILE A 387 21.69 16.21 9.57
CA ILE A 387 20.74 16.83 10.50
C ILE A 387 21.31 16.84 11.91
N VAL A 388 21.27 18.00 12.56
CA VAL A 388 21.72 18.18 13.95
C VAL A 388 20.58 17.86 14.92
N LEU A 389 20.90 17.06 15.92
CA LEU A 389 20.03 16.70 17.05
C LEU A 389 20.70 17.19 18.35
N PRO A 390 20.34 18.39 18.83
CA PRO A 390 20.99 19.01 19.99
C PRO A 390 20.84 18.23 21.29
N GLU A 391 19.78 17.47 21.42
CA GLU A 391 19.41 16.72 22.63
C GLU A 391 19.96 15.28 22.60
N GLY A 392 21.28 15.16 22.30
CA GLY A 392 21.93 13.89 21.97
C GLY A 392 21.92 12.81 23.05
N SER A 393 21.68 13.15 24.33
CA SER A 393 21.57 12.18 25.43
C SER A 393 20.15 11.74 25.74
N GLU A 394 19.14 12.30 25.08
CA GLU A 394 17.73 11.95 25.29
C GLU A 394 17.43 10.55 24.71
N PRO A 395 16.86 9.61 25.51
CA PRO A 395 16.62 8.25 25.06
C PRO A 395 15.79 8.13 23.79
N ARG A 396 14.74 8.95 23.60
CA ARG A 396 13.89 8.94 22.40
C ARG A 396 14.65 9.42 21.15
N ILE A 397 15.53 10.42 21.33
CA ILE A 397 16.41 10.90 20.25
C ILE A 397 17.38 9.79 19.82
N LEU A 398 17.95 9.06 20.77
CA LEU A 398 18.87 7.95 20.50
C LEU A 398 18.17 6.77 19.80
N GLN A 399 16.96 6.41 20.24
CA GLN A 399 16.13 5.40 19.55
C GLN A 399 15.76 5.85 18.13
N ALA A 400 15.38 7.12 17.94
CA ALA A 400 15.12 7.67 16.63
C ALA A 400 16.37 7.68 15.74
N ALA A 401 17.53 8.02 16.31
CA ALA A 401 18.83 7.99 15.59
C ALA A 401 19.17 6.59 15.08
N ASP A 402 18.95 5.52 15.87
CA ASP A 402 19.14 4.14 15.42
C ASP A 402 18.18 3.78 14.26
N VAL A 403 16.89 4.16 14.36
CA VAL A 403 15.92 3.96 13.27
C VAL A 403 16.31 4.70 12.01
N LEU A 404 16.65 5.99 12.11
CA LEU A 404 17.06 6.83 10.98
C LEU A 404 18.29 6.27 10.26
N ARG A 405 19.29 5.83 11.03
CA ARG A 405 20.49 5.21 10.50
C ARG A 405 20.16 3.89 9.78
N ARG A 406 19.43 2.97 10.43
CA ARG A 406 19.02 1.68 9.82
C ARG A 406 18.19 1.87 8.56
N ARG A 407 17.37 2.91 8.51
CA ARG A 407 16.56 3.27 7.34
C ARG A 407 17.31 4.13 6.33
N ASP A 408 18.56 4.52 6.62
CA ASP A 408 19.43 5.30 5.75
C ASP A 408 18.86 6.68 5.36
N VAL A 409 18.19 7.37 6.29
CA VAL A 409 17.38 8.58 6.02
C VAL A 409 18.23 9.84 5.94
N ALA A 410 19.18 10.03 6.87
CA ALA A 410 20.02 11.21 7.00
C ALA A 410 21.33 10.85 7.71
N ASN A 411 22.37 11.67 7.54
CA ASN A 411 23.50 11.71 8.45
C ASN A 411 23.13 12.51 9.69
N LEU A 412 23.59 12.11 10.86
CA LEU A 412 23.17 12.69 12.12
C LEU A 412 24.36 13.27 12.89
N VAL A 413 24.17 14.44 13.49
CA VAL A 413 25.09 15.00 14.49
C VAL A 413 24.37 15.09 15.82
N LEU A 414 24.83 14.33 16.79
CA LEU A 414 24.35 14.36 18.17
C LEU A 414 25.23 15.32 18.98
N LEU A 415 24.61 16.33 19.62
CA LEU A 415 25.34 17.29 20.44
C LEU A 415 25.29 16.91 21.90
N GLY A 416 26.44 17.08 22.59
CA GLY A 416 26.59 16.87 24.02
C GLY A 416 27.83 16.06 24.39
N ASN A 417 27.97 15.75 25.67
CA ASN A 417 29.12 15.01 26.17
C ASN A 417 29.14 13.57 25.62
N PRO A 418 30.23 13.14 24.93
CA PRO A 418 30.30 11.83 24.27
C PRO A 418 30.11 10.63 25.22
N VAL A 419 30.63 10.72 26.46
CA VAL A 419 30.47 9.65 27.45
C VAL A 419 29.02 9.51 27.89
N ALA A 420 28.37 10.65 28.15
CA ALA A 420 26.96 10.66 28.52
C ALA A 420 26.07 10.11 27.41
N ILE A 421 26.30 10.52 26.16
CA ILE A 421 25.57 10.05 24.97
C ILE A 421 25.80 8.55 24.77
N SER A 422 27.03 8.07 24.80
CA SER A 422 27.34 6.63 24.62
C SER A 422 26.73 5.77 25.73
N THR A 423 26.73 6.27 26.98
CA THR A 423 26.10 5.57 28.10
C THR A 423 24.58 5.50 27.96
N ALA A 424 23.95 6.59 27.52
CA ALA A 424 22.51 6.63 27.28
C ALA A 424 22.11 5.76 26.08
N ALA A 425 22.91 5.77 25.02
CA ALA A 425 22.70 4.96 23.83
C ALA A 425 22.74 3.45 24.15
N ALA A 426 23.72 3.02 24.94
CA ALA A 426 23.83 1.62 25.36
C ALA A 426 22.58 1.13 26.14
N LYS A 427 21.97 2.01 26.96
CA LYS A 427 20.73 1.69 27.72
C LYS A 427 19.52 1.43 26.82
N VAL A 428 19.47 2.04 25.65
CA VAL A 428 18.37 1.87 24.66
C VAL A 428 18.75 0.87 23.54
N GLY A 429 19.89 0.18 23.68
CA GLY A 429 20.33 -0.82 22.70
C GLY A 429 20.98 -0.25 21.44
N PHE A 430 21.28 1.05 21.42
CA PHE A 430 21.99 1.69 20.31
C PHE A 430 23.48 1.76 20.60
N GLN A 431 24.29 1.05 19.79
CA GLN A 431 25.76 1.02 19.95
C GLN A 431 26.39 2.16 19.14
N LEU A 432 27.19 2.99 19.80
CA LEU A 432 28.00 4.05 19.19
C LEU A 432 29.49 3.75 19.41
N PRO A 433 30.39 4.12 18.48
CA PRO A 433 30.16 4.89 17.24
C PRO A 433 29.52 4.06 16.11
N GLN A 434 28.86 4.74 15.19
CA GLN A 434 28.27 4.16 14.00
C GLN A 434 28.48 5.07 12.78
N ASP A 435 28.65 4.48 11.61
CA ASP A 435 28.74 5.24 10.36
C ASP A 435 27.50 6.10 10.14
N GLY A 436 27.71 7.35 9.76
CA GLY A 436 26.65 8.33 9.55
C GLY A 436 26.10 8.99 10.84
N VAL A 437 26.73 8.71 12.00
CA VAL A 437 26.38 9.37 13.27
C VAL A 437 27.65 9.96 13.90
N GLU A 438 27.72 11.28 14.01
CA GLU A 438 28.81 12.03 14.63
C GLU A 438 28.37 12.55 16.00
N ILE A 439 29.27 12.57 16.97
CA ILE A 439 29.04 13.18 18.28
C ILE A 439 29.97 14.37 18.45
N ILE A 440 29.41 15.56 18.71
CA ILE A 440 30.17 16.78 18.95
C ILE A 440 29.82 17.32 20.33
N ASP A 441 30.85 17.56 21.15
CA ASP A 441 30.71 18.27 22.43
C ASP A 441 30.98 19.76 22.24
N PRO A 442 29.97 20.65 22.36
CA PRO A 442 30.19 22.08 22.23
C PRO A 442 31.25 22.65 23.18
N ALA A 443 31.41 22.05 24.37
CA ALA A 443 32.40 22.50 25.34
C ALA A 443 33.84 22.27 24.90
N ASN A 444 34.07 21.19 24.13
CA ASN A 444 35.39 20.75 23.72
C ASN A 444 35.64 20.86 22.20
N SER A 445 34.70 21.47 21.47
CA SER A 445 34.76 21.59 20.01
C SER A 445 35.70 22.73 19.57
N GLU A 446 36.54 22.46 18.60
CA GLU A 446 37.36 23.48 17.90
C GLU A 446 36.52 24.53 17.17
N LEU A 447 35.29 24.23 16.88
CA LEU A 447 34.33 25.15 16.22
C LEU A 447 33.82 26.25 17.14
N ARG A 448 33.94 26.07 18.46
CA ARG A 448 33.31 26.96 19.47
C ARG A 448 33.75 28.40 19.34
N GLU A 449 35.07 28.67 19.24
CA GLU A 449 35.60 30.03 19.10
C GLU A 449 35.13 30.70 17.81
N SER A 450 35.25 30.00 16.68
CA SER A 450 34.82 30.52 15.37
C SER A 450 33.31 30.76 15.30
N PHE A 451 32.51 29.98 15.99
CA PHE A 451 31.06 30.19 16.11
C PHE A 451 30.72 31.37 17.03
N ALA A 452 31.46 31.56 18.12
CA ALA A 452 31.30 32.71 19.01
C ALA A 452 31.66 34.01 18.27
N ASP A 453 32.75 34.05 17.50
CA ASP A 453 33.15 35.18 16.66
C ASP A 453 32.06 35.57 15.65
N GLU A 454 31.47 34.57 14.97
CA GLU A 454 30.40 34.76 14.00
C GLU A 454 29.13 35.29 14.68
N TYR A 455 28.74 34.67 15.79
CA TYR A 455 27.58 35.10 16.58
C TYR A 455 27.77 36.52 17.13
N PHE A 456 28.98 36.86 17.61
CA PHE A 456 29.32 38.21 18.07
C PHE A 456 29.16 39.23 16.93
N LYS A 457 29.72 38.97 15.75
CA LYS A 457 29.58 39.85 14.56
C LYS A 457 28.09 40.07 14.22
N LEU A 458 27.29 39.03 14.25
CA LEU A 458 25.86 39.11 13.92
C LEU A 458 25.04 39.88 14.97
N ARG A 459 25.46 39.89 16.25
CA ARG A 459 24.65 40.38 17.36
C ARG A 459 25.27 41.52 18.17
N GLN A 460 26.50 41.99 17.88
CA GLN A 460 27.16 43.09 18.59
C GLN A 460 26.29 44.36 18.64
N HIS A 461 25.51 44.63 17.62
CA HIS A 461 24.58 45.75 17.55
C HIS A 461 23.42 45.67 18.60
N LYS A 462 23.25 44.52 19.25
CA LYS A 462 22.31 44.31 20.37
C LYS A 462 23.01 44.30 21.73
N GLY A 463 24.31 44.69 21.80
CA GLY A 463 25.06 44.82 23.02
C GLY A 463 25.64 43.55 23.59
N ILE A 464 25.70 42.43 22.83
CA ILE A 464 26.35 41.19 23.28
C ILE A 464 27.88 41.41 23.33
N THR A 465 28.55 40.87 24.35
CA THR A 465 30.02 40.84 24.42
C THR A 465 30.56 39.57 23.79
N HIS A 466 31.85 39.57 23.44
CA HIS A 466 32.50 38.35 22.91
C HIS A 466 32.48 37.19 23.89
N ASP A 467 32.74 37.46 25.21
CA ASP A 467 32.67 36.44 26.25
C ASP A 467 31.26 35.86 26.38
N ALA A 468 30.22 36.71 26.32
CA ALA A 468 28.83 36.24 26.33
C ALA A 468 28.50 35.40 25.07
N ALA A 469 29.12 35.73 23.91
CA ALA A 469 28.97 34.91 22.71
C ALA A 469 29.66 33.56 22.86
N LEU A 470 30.83 33.50 23.48
CA LEU A 470 31.56 32.29 23.76
C LEU A 470 30.79 31.35 24.74
N ASP A 471 30.20 31.95 25.79
CA ASP A 471 29.33 31.21 26.72
C ASP A 471 28.04 30.72 26.06
N ARG A 472 27.47 31.51 25.13
CA ARG A 472 26.27 31.11 24.39
C ARG A 472 26.49 29.91 23.50
N MET A 473 27.71 29.71 22.98
CA MET A 473 28.07 28.53 22.17
C MET A 473 28.23 27.23 22.99
N LEU A 474 28.09 27.27 24.33
CA LEU A 474 27.93 26.08 25.17
C LEU A 474 26.51 25.51 25.13
N ASP A 475 25.52 26.34 24.76
CA ASP A 475 24.14 25.91 24.57
C ASP A 475 24.04 25.07 23.28
N VAL A 476 23.65 23.81 23.43
CA VAL A 476 23.59 22.84 22.30
C VAL A 476 22.67 23.29 21.17
N THR A 477 21.61 24.04 21.48
CA THR A 477 20.66 24.52 20.44
C THR A 477 21.28 25.68 19.65
N TYR A 478 21.96 26.62 20.33
CA TYR A 478 22.70 27.71 19.68
C TYR A 478 23.85 27.17 18.84
N PHE A 479 24.63 26.24 19.37
CA PHE A 479 25.74 25.62 18.67
C PHE A 479 25.25 24.89 17.40
N GLY A 480 24.21 24.03 17.56
CA GLY A 480 23.63 23.30 16.43
C GLY A 480 23.03 24.21 15.37
N THR A 481 22.34 25.28 15.78
CA THR A 481 21.80 26.28 14.83
C THR A 481 22.94 27.02 14.10
N MET A 482 24.08 27.26 14.75
CA MET A 482 25.25 27.86 14.10
C MET A 482 25.88 26.90 13.08
N MET A 483 25.89 25.60 13.35
CA MET A 483 26.28 24.59 12.32
C MET A 483 25.42 24.71 11.06
N VAL A 484 24.11 24.85 11.23
CA VAL A 484 23.18 25.02 10.11
C VAL A 484 23.43 26.33 9.38
N HIS A 485 23.62 27.42 10.12
CA HIS A 485 23.94 28.75 9.56
C HIS A 485 25.20 28.71 8.70
N ARG A 486 26.25 28.05 9.18
CA ARG A 486 27.54 27.91 8.47
C ARG A 486 27.51 26.87 7.33
N GLY A 487 26.41 26.18 7.16
CA GLY A 487 26.24 25.13 6.13
C GLY A 487 26.99 23.83 6.42
N LEU A 488 27.42 23.62 7.66
CA LEU A 488 28.02 22.35 8.12
C LEU A 488 26.97 21.26 8.32
N ALA A 489 25.72 21.67 8.47
CA ALA A 489 24.56 20.80 8.49
C ALA A 489 23.43 21.42 7.65
N GLY A 490 22.57 20.55 7.09
CA GLY A 490 21.41 21.00 6.29
C GLY A 490 20.25 21.48 7.11
N GLY A 491 20.07 20.97 8.35
CA GLY A 491 18.98 21.37 9.23
C GLY A 491 19.17 20.91 10.67
N LEU A 492 18.24 21.35 11.53
CA LEU A 492 18.24 21.05 12.96
C LEU A 492 16.85 20.62 13.41
N VAL A 493 16.79 19.62 14.29
CA VAL A 493 15.56 19.16 14.96
C VAL A 493 15.80 19.13 16.47
N SER A 494 15.01 19.86 17.26
CA SER A 494 15.14 19.97 18.71
C SER A 494 13.74 20.14 19.35
N GLY A 495 13.62 20.07 20.67
CA GLY A 495 12.38 20.34 21.39
C GLY A 495 11.82 19.15 22.17
N SER A 496 12.49 17.98 22.13
CA SER A 496 12.07 16.81 22.90
C SER A 496 12.15 17.05 24.43
N ILE A 497 13.11 17.86 24.86
CA ILE A 497 13.27 18.32 26.25
C ILE A 497 13.34 19.85 26.37
N HIS A 498 13.81 20.53 25.35
CA HIS A 498 13.83 22.00 25.31
C HIS A 498 12.44 22.59 25.04
N THR A 499 12.27 23.87 25.36
CA THR A 499 11.03 24.59 25.03
C THR A 499 11.09 25.06 23.56
N THR A 500 9.92 25.23 22.93
CA THR A 500 9.79 25.81 21.59
C THR A 500 10.56 27.16 21.46
N ALA A 501 10.51 27.98 22.52
CA ALA A 501 11.26 29.23 22.53
C ALA A 501 12.78 29.06 22.46
N ASN A 502 13.32 28.02 23.09
CA ASN A 502 14.76 27.73 23.03
C ASN A 502 15.18 27.21 21.65
N THR A 503 14.34 26.41 21.00
CA THR A 503 14.61 25.90 19.66
C THR A 503 14.54 27.01 18.61
N ILE A 504 13.52 27.88 18.67
CA ILE A 504 13.24 28.87 17.62
C ILE A 504 14.07 30.14 17.75
N ARG A 505 14.40 30.55 19.01
CA ARG A 505 15.12 31.82 19.24
C ARG A 505 16.43 31.97 18.46
N PRO A 506 17.38 31.00 18.46
CA PRO A 506 18.59 31.10 17.68
C PRO A 506 18.31 31.17 16.18
N ALA A 507 17.30 30.46 15.68
CA ALA A 507 16.91 30.55 14.27
C ALA A 507 16.44 31.97 13.89
N PHE A 508 15.67 32.64 14.73
CA PHE A 508 15.29 34.04 14.52
C PHE A 508 16.46 35.01 14.61
N GLU A 509 17.43 34.71 15.46
CA GLU A 509 18.57 35.59 15.68
C GLU A 509 19.53 35.62 14.50
N PHE A 510 19.81 34.50 13.84
CA PHE A 510 20.83 34.45 12.79
C PHE A 510 20.49 33.64 11.53
N ILE A 511 19.57 32.67 11.55
CA ILE A 511 19.07 32.04 10.31
C ILE A 511 18.19 33.03 9.55
N LYS A 512 17.26 33.72 10.23
CA LYS A 512 16.31 34.68 9.68
C LYS A 512 15.35 34.08 8.64
N THR A 513 14.49 34.93 8.08
CA THR A 513 13.55 34.56 7.02
C THR A 513 14.20 34.52 5.65
N ARG A 514 13.61 33.76 4.75
CA ARG A 514 13.97 33.75 3.32
C ARG A 514 13.69 35.13 2.68
N PRO A 515 14.42 35.49 1.63
CA PRO A 515 14.10 36.71 0.87
C PRO A 515 12.63 36.72 0.39
N GLY A 516 11.92 37.84 0.63
CA GLY A 516 10.51 38.00 0.25
C GLY A 516 9.51 37.43 1.25
N VAL A 517 9.96 36.81 2.35
CA VAL A 517 9.12 36.28 3.45
C VAL A 517 9.35 37.12 4.70
N ASN A 518 8.27 37.69 5.26
CA ASN A 518 8.36 38.57 6.41
C ASN A 518 8.01 37.90 7.73
N VAL A 519 7.37 36.72 7.67
CA VAL A 519 6.93 36.01 8.86
C VAL A 519 7.38 34.56 8.82
N VAL A 520 7.78 34.03 9.99
CA VAL A 520 7.94 32.61 10.22
C VAL A 520 6.62 32.08 10.79
N SER A 521 6.13 31.00 10.23
CA SER A 521 4.92 30.32 10.70
C SER A 521 5.17 28.80 10.77
N SER A 522 4.14 28.05 11.09
CA SER A 522 4.22 26.59 11.19
C SER A 522 3.07 25.90 10.48
N VAL A 523 3.30 24.67 10.08
CA VAL A 523 2.21 23.76 9.69
C VAL A 523 2.29 22.45 10.44
N PHE A 524 1.13 21.81 10.62
CA PHE A 524 1.03 20.40 10.93
C PHE A 524 0.52 19.63 9.71
N LEU A 525 1.18 18.54 9.38
CA LEU A 525 0.70 17.58 8.41
C LEU A 525 -0.20 16.59 9.17
N MET A 526 -1.50 16.77 9.00
CA MET A 526 -2.52 15.97 9.68
C MET A 526 -2.86 14.74 8.83
N CYS A 527 -2.30 13.61 9.23
CA CYS A 527 -2.54 12.34 8.55
C CYS A 527 -3.84 11.72 9.08
N LEU A 528 -4.92 11.91 8.33
CA LEU A 528 -6.25 11.37 8.61
C LEU A 528 -6.46 10.06 7.84
N LYS A 529 -7.46 9.29 8.22
CA LYS A 529 -7.81 8.04 7.55
C LYS A 529 -7.99 8.22 6.03
N ASP A 530 -8.54 9.38 5.63
CA ASP A 530 -8.92 9.67 4.24
C ASP A 530 -7.89 10.51 3.47
N GLY A 531 -6.76 10.90 4.09
CA GLY A 531 -5.74 11.70 3.43
C GLY A 531 -4.89 12.53 4.38
N VAL A 532 -4.03 13.37 3.81
CA VAL A 532 -3.16 14.28 4.55
C VAL A 532 -3.61 15.70 4.31
N LEU A 533 -3.89 16.44 5.38
CA LEU A 533 -4.23 17.86 5.37
C LEU A 533 -3.09 18.69 5.97
N VAL A 534 -2.90 19.90 5.47
CA VAL A 534 -1.93 20.87 5.96
C VAL A 534 -2.66 21.92 6.81
N TYR A 535 -2.33 21.99 8.09
CA TYR A 535 -2.92 22.92 9.05
C TYR A 535 -1.93 24.04 9.39
N GLY A 536 -2.22 25.28 9.09
CA GLY A 536 -1.35 26.45 9.32
C GLY A 536 -2.13 27.71 9.76
N ASP A 537 -1.58 28.54 10.61
CA ASP A 537 -0.51 28.38 11.58
C ASP A 537 -1.06 27.77 12.89
N CYS A 538 -0.28 26.89 13.51
CA CYS A 538 -0.72 26.23 14.74
C CYS A 538 0.26 26.36 15.93
N ALA A 539 1.43 27.04 15.75
CA ALA A 539 2.45 27.06 16.80
C ALA A 539 3.21 28.38 16.97
N VAL A 540 3.12 29.36 16.06
CA VAL A 540 4.06 30.49 16.02
C VAL A 540 3.38 31.85 16.24
N ILE A 541 2.40 32.25 15.41
CA ILE A 541 1.86 33.61 15.41
C ILE A 541 0.51 33.68 16.13
N PRO A 542 0.44 34.37 17.31
CA PRO A 542 -0.79 34.37 18.10
C PRO A 542 -2.00 34.99 17.41
N ASN A 543 -1.83 36.16 16.78
CA ASN A 543 -2.90 36.87 16.08
C ASN A 543 -2.34 37.54 14.82
N PRO A 544 -2.31 36.85 13.67
CA PRO A 544 -1.80 37.38 12.43
C PRO A 544 -2.71 38.48 11.88
N THR A 545 -2.10 39.51 11.27
CA THR A 545 -2.84 40.47 10.44
C THR A 545 -3.32 39.83 9.14
N ALA A 546 -4.20 40.47 8.38
CA ALA A 546 -4.67 39.96 7.10
C ALA A 546 -3.53 39.66 6.12
N ASP A 547 -2.51 40.57 6.05
CA ASP A 547 -1.34 40.38 5.17
C ASP A 547 -0.45 39.21 5.64
N GLN A 548 -0.25 39.06 6.97
CA GLN A 548 0.48 37.93 7.52
C GLN A 548 -0.28 36.61 7.30
N LEU A 549 -1.61 36.64 7.40
CA LEU A 549 -2.43 35.44 7.16
C LEU A 549 -2.35 35.00 5.69
N ALA A 550 -2.33 35.95 4.75
CA ALA A 550 -2.08 35.64 3.33
C ALA A 550 -0.68 35.04 3.10
N GLU A 551 0.34 35.56 3.81
CA GLU A 551 1.72 35.07 3.71
C GLU A 551 1.87 33.65 4.33
N ILE A 552 1.19 33.37 5.44
CA ILE A 552 1.08 32.03 6.05
C ILE A 552 0.48 31.06 5.02
N ALA A 553 -0.59 31.47 4.33
CA ALA A 553 -1.25 30.65 3.33
C ALA A 553 -0.34 30.33 2.13
N ILE A 554 0.43 31.30 1.65
CA ILE A 554 1.42 31.09 0.56
C ILE A 554 2.48 30.08 1.00
N SER A 555 3.10 30.29 2.16
CA SER A 555 4.13 29.40 2.69
C SER A 555 3.57 27.99 2.94
N SER A 556 2.33 27.87 3.40
CA SER A 556 1.67 26.59 3.62
C SER A 556 1.37 25.85 2.31
N ALA A 557 1.01 26.58 1.24
CA ALA A 557 0.84 26.01 -0.08
C ALA A 557 2.17 25.49 -0.66
N GLU A 558 3.25 26.24 -0.51
CA GLU A 558 4.60 25.83 -0.92
C GLU A 558 5.04 24.58 -0.16
N THR A 559 4.79 24.54 1.14
CA THR A 559 5.04 23.36 1.99
C THR A 559 4.20 22.16 1.54
N ALA A 560 2.92 22.35 1.22
CA ALA A 560 2.07 21.29 0.68
C ALA A 560 2.66 20.67 -0.60
N VAL A 561 3.04 21.51 -1.57
CA VAL A 561 3.70 21.07 -2.82
C VAL A 561 5.00 20.33 -2.53
N GLN A 562 5.81 20.87 -1.61
CA GLN A 562 7.07 20.25 -1.20
C GLN A 562 6.87 18.80 -0.68
N PHE A 563 5.75 18.52 -0.04
CA PHE A 563 5.42 17.18 0.46
C PHE A 563 4.49 16.37 -0.47
N GLY A 564 4.26 16.86 -1.71
CA GLY A 564 3.49 16.14 -2.74
C GLY A 564 1.98 16.24 -2.54
N ILE A 565 1.51 17.26 -1.82
CA ILE A 565 0.10 17.56 -1.60
C ILE A 565 -0.31 18.70 -2.53
N GLU A 566 -1.30 18.49 -3.40
CA GLU A 566 -1.87 19.55 -4.24
C GLU A 566 -2.54 20.62 -3.38
N PRO A 567 -2.12 21.90 -3.41
CA PRO A 567 -2.65 22.90 -2.52
C PRO A 567 -4.03 23.39 -2.99
N ARG A 568 -5.05 23.15 -2.16
CA ARG A 568 -6.40 23.73 -2.25
C ARG A 568 -6.66 24.42 -0.92
N ILE A 569 -6.58 25.75 -0.92
CA ILE A 569 -6.46 26.54 0.29
C ILE A 569 -7.84 27.00 0.78
N ALA A 570 -8.22 26.60 1.98
CA ALA A 570 -9.37 27.12 2.70
C ALA A 570 -8.91 28.13 3.77
N MET A 571 -9.33 29.38 3.64
CA MET A 571 -9.13 30.41 4.66
C MET A 571 -10.28 30.30 5.66
N LEU A 572 -9.99 29.74 6.83
CA LEU A 572 -11.02 29.33 7.80
C LEU A 572 -11.59 30.50 8.60
N SER A 573 -12.89 30.38 8.89
CA SER A 573 -13.65 31.31 9.71
C SER A 573 -14.87 30.57 10.28
N TYR A 574 -15.55 31.18 11.25
CA TYR A 574 -16.88 30.72 11.67
C TYR A 574 -17.98 31.06 10.63
N SER A 575 -17.65 31.75 9.55
CA SER A 575 -18.54 32.14 8.45
C SER A 575 -18.17 31.43 7.15
N THR A 576 -19.17 31.10 6.34
CA THR A 576 -18.98 30.64 4.95
C THR A 576 -19.52 31.72 4.01
N GLY A 577 -18.65 32.27 3.12
CA GLY A 577 -19.01 33.33 2.19
C GLY A 577 -19.48 34.57 2.93
N GLU A 578 -20.74 34.98 2.70
CA GLU A 578 -21.35 36.19 3.28
C GLU A 578 -22.25 35.90 4.49
N SER A 579 -22.29 34.68 5.01
CA SER A 579 -23.22 34.26 6.06
C SER A 579 -22.96 34.93 7.43
N GLY A 580 -21.77 35.45 7.68
CA GLY A 580 -21.41 36.11 8.92
C GLY A 580 -20.71 37.46 8.72
N GLN A 581 -20.70 38.27 9.79
CA GLN A 581 -20.08 39.58 9.84
C GLN A 581 -19.24 39.69 11.12
N GLY A 582 -18.22 40.53 11.13
CA GLY A 582 -17.36 40.78 12.29
C GLY A 582 -15.90 40.97 11.87
N GLU A 583 -15.09 41.50 12.79
CA GLU A 583 -13.68 41.84 12.50
C GLU A 583 -12.87 40.63 12.05
N ASP A 584 -13.11 39.48 12.66
CA ASP A 584 -12.39 38.22 12.30
C ASP A 584 -12.78 37.74 10.90
N VAL A 585 -14.07 37.86 10.51
CA VAL A 585 -14.50 37.51 9.14
C VAL A 585 -13.90 38.46 8.12
N GLU A 586 -13.87 39.77 8.42
CA GLU A 586 -13.29 40.79 7.54
C GLU A 586 -11.76 40.62 7.40
N LYS A 587 -11.08 40.20 8.49
CA LYS A 587 -9.67 39.85 8.43
C LYS A 587 -9.43 38.72 7.42
N VAL A 588 -10.22 37.66 7.47
CA VAL A 588 -10.10 36.50 6.56
C VAL A 588 -10.46 36.88 5.13
N ARG A 589 -11.52 37.71 4.90
CA ARG A 589 -11.87 38.20 3.55
C ARG A 589 -10.73 38.97 2.94
N ARG A 590 -10.13 39.93 3.67
CA ARG A 590 -9.00 40.72 3.21
C ARG A 590 -7.77 39.85 2.92
N ALA A 591 -7.49 38.86 3.79
CA ALA A 591 -6.41 37.89 3.59
C ALA A 591 -6.62 37.08 2.31
N THR A 592 -7.85 36.58 2.07
CA THR A 592 -8.21 35.84 0.85
C THR A 592 -8.03 36.70 -0.41
N ALA A 593 -8.48 37.97 -0.39
CA ALA A 593 -8.32 38.89 -1.51
C ALA A 593 -6.84 39.20 -1.78
N THR A 594 -6.05 39.45 -0.73
CA THR A 594 -4.60 39.68 -0.82
C THR A 594 -3.90 38.46 -1.42
N LEU A 595 -4.25 37.24 -0.98
CA LEU A 595 -3.69 35.98 -1.49
C LEU A 595 -4.00 35.79 -2.98
N ARG A 596 -5.23 35.98 -3.41
CA ARG A 596 -5.66 35.89 -4.81
C ARG A 596 -4.87 36.90 -5.69
N THR A 597 -4.58 38.08 -5.18
CA THR A 597 -3.80 39.10 -5.91
C THR A 597 -2.33 38.72 -6.00
N ARG A 598 -1.72 38.21 -4.92
CA ARG A 598 -0.28 37.86 -4.86
C ARG A 598 0.04 36.57 -5.62
N ARG A 599 -0.89 35.59 -5.57
CA ARG A 599 -0.71 34.26 -6.15
C ARG A 599 -2.00 33.79 -6.86
N PRO A 600 -2.29 34.34 -8.04
CA PRO A 600 -3.49 34.02 -8.83
C PRO A 600 -3.48 32.57 -9.37
N ASP A 601 -2.34 31.90 -9.32
CA ASP A 601 -2.14 30.50 -9.69
C ASP A 601 -2.67 29.51 -8.64
N LEU A 602 -2.87 29.96 -7.38
CA LEU A 602 -3.32 29.09 -6.30
C LEU A 602 -4.85 29.04 -6.21
N LEU A 603 -5.37 27.84 -6.01
CA LEU A 603 -6.78 27.63 -5.71
C LEU A 603 -7.05 28.02 -4.25
N VAL A 604 -7.77 29.13 -4.03
CA VAL A 604 -8.07 29.64 -2.69
C VAL A 604 -9.52 30.05 -2.55
N GLU A 605 -10.11 29.70 -1.42
CA GLU A 605 -11.45 30.13 -1.02
C GLU A 605 -11.51 30.52 0.45
N GLY A 606 -12.33 31.52 0.77
CA GLY A 606 -12.55 32.01 2.13
C GLY A 606 -13.35 33.31 2.17
N PRO A 607 -14.03 33.54 3.30
CA PRO A 607 -14.06 32.73 4.52
C PRO A 607 -14.87 31.42 4.35
N LEU A 608 -14.37 30.33 4.92
CA LEU A 608 -15.03 29.02 4.93
C LEU A 608 -15.09 28.44 6.36
N GLN A 609 -16.22 27.82 6.70
CA GLN A 609 -16.29 26.97 7.90
C GLN A 609 -15.54 25.66 7.64
N TYR A 610 -15.06 25.01 8.68
CA TYR A 610 -14.28 23.77 8.59
C TYR A 610 -15.04 22.65 7.86
N ASP A 611 -16.31 22.43 8.21
CA ASP A 611 -17.18 21.44 7.56
C ASP A 611 -17.36 21.72 6.06
N ALA A 612 -17.58 22.98 5.68
CA ALA A 612 -17.69 23.36 4.29
C ALA A 612 -16.38 23.24 3.52
N ALA A 613 -15.23 23.32 4.19
CA ALA A 613 -13.92 23.16 3.58
C ALA A 613 -13.59 21.70 3.23
N VAL A 614 -13.96 20.73 4.10
CA VAL A 614 -13.52 19.33 4.00
C VAL A 614 -14.60 18.33 3.60
N ASP A 615 -15.89 18.64 3.81
CA ASP A 615 -16.99 17.73 3.51
C ASP A 615 -17.67 18.09 2.18
N PRO A 616 -17.60 17.21 1.16
CA PRO A 616 -18.22 17.45 -0.14
C PRO A 616 -19.74 17.66 -0.08
N SER A 617 -20.44 17.01 0.84
CA SER A 617 -21.90 17.11 0.96
C SER A 617 -22.33 18.46 1.51
N VAL A 618 -21.59 18.97 2.50
CA VAL A 618 -21.79 20.31 3.06
C VAL A 618 -21.43 21.38 2.03
N ALA A 619 -20.33 21.19 1.31
CA ALA A 619 -19.90 22.10 0.25
C ALA A 619 -20.93 22.18 -0.90
N ALA A 620 -21.51 21.07 -1.30
CA ALA A 620 -22.54 21.04 -2.34
C ALA A 620 -23.75 21.93 -1.99
N THR A 621 -24.06 22.06 -0.69
CA THR A 621 -25.14 22.90 -0.19
C THR A 621 -24.74 24.35 0.02
N LYS A 622 -23.57 24.59 0.68
CA LYS A 622 -23.14 25.94 1.08
C LYS A 622 -22.40 26.69 -0.04
N MET A 623 -21.66 25.99 -0.90
CA MET A 623 -20.79 26.55 -1.95
C MET A 623 -20.83 25.69 -3.23
N PRO A 624 -21.98 25.55 -3.89
CA PRO A 624 -22.12 24.68 -5.05
C PRO A 624 -21.17 25.08 -6.18
N GLY A 625 -20.48 24.11 -6.77
CA GLY A 625 -19.53 24.31 -7.87
C GLY A 625 -18.18 24.92 -7.50
N ASN A 626 -17.89 25.16 -6.21
CA ASN A 626 -16.62 25.72 -5.78
C ASN A 626 -15.45 24.71 -5.97
N ALA A 627 -14.30 25.21 -6.40
CA ALA A 627 -13.12 24.38 -6.69
C ALA A 627 -12.36 23.92 -5.43
N VAL A 628 -12.56 24.60 -4.29
CA VAL A 628 -11.86 24.35 -3.02
C VAL A 628 -12.79 23.71 -1.98
N ALA A 629 -14.00 24.25 -1.83
CA ALA A 629 -14.95 23.77 -0.82
C ALA A 629 -15.22 22.25 -0.98
N GLY A 630 -15.25 21.53 0.14
CA GLY A 630 -15.43 20.09 0.22
C GLY A 630 -14.23 19.22 -0.18
N ARG A 631 -13.12 19.86 -0.58
CA ARG A 631 -11.90 19.16 -1.00
C ARG A 631 -10.63 19.96 -0.69
N ALA A 632 -10.68 20.83 0.31
CA ALA A 632 -9.53 21.58 0.77
C ALA A 632 -8.43 20.63 1.30
N THR A 633 -7.18 20.94 0.98
CA THR A 633 -6.00 20.21 1.45
C THR A 633 -5.12 21.06 2.35
N VAL A 634 -5.25 22.41 2.27
CA VAL A 634 -4.54 23.36 3.10
C VAL A 634 -5.55 24.22 3.84
N LEU A 635 -5.55 24.16 5.17
CA LEU A 635 -6.49 24.86 6.03
C LEU A 635 -5.74 25.91 6.85
N ILE A 636 -6.10 27.17 6.66
CA ILE A 636 -5.45 28.32 7.31
C ILE A 636 -6.35 28.88 8.38
N PHE A 637 -5.84 28.88 9.62
CA PHE A 637 -6.58 29.32 10.80
C PHE A 637 -6.44 30.81 11.04
N PRO A 638 -7.50 31.51 11.48
CA PRO A 638 -7.48 32.96 11.66
C PRO A 638 -6.58 33.43 12.82
N ASP A 639 -6.30 32.55 13.76
CA ASP A 639 -5.47 32.81 14.95
C ASP A 639 -4.92 31.49 15.55
N LEU A 640 -3.93 31.65 16.44
CA LEU A 640 -3.23 30.52 17.06
C LEU A 640 -4.13 29.70 18.00
N ASN A 641 -5.09 30.32 18.69
CA ASN A 641 -5.99 29.60 19.57
C ASN A 641 -6.82 28.58 18.79
N THR A 642 -7.35 29.03 17.64
CA THR A 642 -8.12 28.18 16.73
C THR A 642 -7.24 27.04 16.19
N GLY A 643 -6.07 27.36 15.62
CA GLY A 643 -5.16 26.39 15.03
C GLY A 643 -4.64 25.36 16.04
N ASN A 644 -4.12 25.83 17.17
CA ASN A 644 -3.52 24.97 18.19
C ASN A 644 -4.52 24.04 18.86
N ASN A 645 -5.72 24.53 19.20
CA ASN A 645 -6.75 23.68 19.79
C ASN A 645 -7.34 22.68 18.79
N LEU A 646 -7.55 23.12 17.53
CA LEU A 646 -8.19 22.26 16.54
C LEU A 646 -7.30 21.09 16.10
N TYR A 647 -6.00 21.31 15.84
CA TYR A 647 -5.16 20.18 15.48
C TYR A 647 -5.07 19.13 16.58
N LYS A 648 -5.00 19.57 17.86
CA LYS A 648 -5.01 18.66 19.03
C LYS A 648 -6.34 17.92 19.16
N ALA A 649 -7.45 18.62 18.96
CA ALA A 649 -8.78 18.01 19.00
C ALA A 649 -8.91 16.92 17.91
N VAL A 650 -8.52 17.22 16.68
CA VAL A 650 -8.54 16.27 15.58
C VAL A 650 -7.59 15.09 15.83
N GLN A 651 -6.37 15.37 16.29
CA GLN A 651 -5.40 14.33 16.62
C GLN A 651 -5.97 13.35 17.68
N ARG A 652 -6.59 13.87 18.75
CA ARG A 652 -7.08 13.03 19.85
C ARG A 652 -8.42 12.37 19.57
N SER A 653 -9.33 13.06 18.88
CA SER A 653 -10.69 12.56 18.65
C SER A 653 -10.80 11.67 17.42
N ALA A 654 -10.03 11.93 16.37
CA ALA A 654 -10.01 11.13 15.14
C ALA A 654 -8.86 10.10 15.09
N GLY A 655 -8.01 10.01 16.10
CA GLY A 655 -6.84 9.15 16.09
C GLY A 655 -5.83 9.49 15.00
N ALA A 656 -5.84 10.75 14.52
CA ALA A 656 -4.97 11.20 13.45
C ALA A 656 -3.51 11.33 13.92
N THR A 657 -2.55 10.98 13.03
CA THR A 657 -1.15 11.30 13.25
C THR A 657 -0.89 12.76 12.84
N ALA A 658 -0.42 13.58 13.80
CA ALA A 658 -0.06 14.97 13.54
C ALA A 658 1.47 15.08 13.46
N ILE A 659 2.02 15.32 12.27
CA ILE A 659 3.46 15.49 12.07
C ILE A 659 3.79 16.98 12.05
N GLY A 660 4.59 17.42 12.99
CA GLY A 660 4.96 18.84 13.14
C GLY A 660 5.17 19.26 14.61
N PRO A 661 5.34 20.56 14.89
CA PRO A 661 5.22 21.66 13.94
C PRO A 661 6.39 21.70 12.94
N VAL A 662 6.10 21.83 11.66
CA VAL A 662 7.05 22.07 10.61
C VAL A 662 7.16 23.57 10.42
N LEU A 663 8.33 24.16 10.73
CA LEU A 663 8.54 25.60 10.57
C LEU A 663 8.74 25.94 9.08
N GLN A 664 8.16 27.04 8.68
CA GLN A 664 8.20 27.56 7.32
C GLN A 664 8.58 29.04 7.29
N GLY A 665 9.18 29.47 6.18
CA GLY A 665 9.63 30.83 6.01
C GLY A 665 11.06 31.11 6.49
N LEU A 666 11.74 30.18 7.18
CA LEU A 666 13.16 30.30 7.55
C LEU A 666 14.07 30.12 6.34
N ASN A 667 15.23 30.79 6.35
CA ASN A 667 16.25 30.67 5.31
C ASN A 667 16.97 29.31 5.30
N ARG A 668 16.96 28.59 6.42
CA ARG A 668 17.43 27.20 6.58
C ARG A 668 16.48 26.44 7.49
N PRO A 669 16.29 25.13 7.30
CA PRO A 669 15.33 24.38 8.08
C PRO A 669 15.79 24.18 9.53
N VAL A 670 14.95 24.61 10.43
CA VAL A 670 15.00 24.35 11.88
C VAL A 670 13.60 23.96 12.29
N ASN A 671 13.42 22.75 12.83
CA ASN A 671 12.11 22.27 13.23
C ASN A 671 12.06 21.95 14.73
N ASP A 672 10.88 22.19 15.32
CA ASP A 672 10.61 21.97 16.73
C ASP A 672 9.89 20.63 16.95
N LEU A 673 10.11 20.04 18.10
CA LEU A 673 9.42 18.84 18.57
C LEU A 673 8.52 19.17 19.77
N SER A 674 7.43 18.46 19.90
CA SER A 674 6.67 18.49 21.16
C SER A 674 7.45 17.75 22.25
N ARG A 675 7.43 18.22 23.49
CA ARG A 675 8.00 17.50 24.66
C ARG A 675 7.37 16.10 24.87
N GLY A 676 6.16 15.91 24.37
CA GLY A 676 5.48 14.61 24.37
C GLY A 676 5.64 13.80 23.09
N CYS A 677 6.62 14.12 22.21
CA CYS A 677 6.84 13.43 20.97
C CYS A 677 7.24 11.96 21.18
N THR A 678 6.79 11.12 20.26
CA THR A 678 7.20 9.71 20.16
C THR A 678 8.48 9.57 19.32
N VAL A 679 9.08 8.38 19.31
CA VAL A 679 10.22 8.07 18.41
C VAL A 679 9.82 8.26 16.94
N THR A 680 8.62 7.85 16.57
CA THR A 680 8.09 8.02 15.19
C THR A 680 7.96 9.50 14.82
N ASP A 681 7.49 10.36 15.73
CA ASP A 681 7.41 11.80 15.47
C ASP A 681 8.79 12.40 15.20
N ILE A 682 9.82 11.99 15.95
CA ILE A 682 11.20 12.43 15.75
C ILE A 682 11.71 11.97 14.38
N VAL A 683 11.53 10.71 14.03
CA VAL A 683 11.92 10.14 12.73
C VAL A 683 11.28 10.91 11.57
N ASN A 684 9.98 11.15 11.65
CA ASN A 684 9.23 11.88 10.64
C ASN A 684 9.67 13.35 10.53
N THR A 685 9.92 14.02 11.66
CA THR A 685 10.40 15.41 11.67
C THR A 685 11.81 15.52 11.09
N VAL A 686 12.70 14.58 11.37
CA VAL A 686 14.03 14.55 10.75
C VAL A 686 13.95 14.33 9.23
N ALA A 687 13.08 13.41 8.78
CA ALA A 687 12.87 13.18 7.34
C ALA A 687 12.32 14.45 6.65
N ILE A 688 11.36 15.14 7.26
CA ILE A 688 10.82 16.42 6.78
C ILE A 688 11.93 17.48 6.69
N THR A 689 12.74 17.61 7.75
CA THR A 689 13.86 18.58 7.79
C THR A 689 14.88 18.29 6.70
N ALA A 690 15.17 17.02 6.44
CA ALA A 690 16.06 16.62 5.34
C ALA A 690 15.47 16.99 3.96
N ILE A 691 14.18 16.78 3.72
CA ILE A 691 13.50 17.16 2.48
C ILE A 691 13.51 18.70 2.30
N GLN A 692 13.26 19.46 3.37
CA GLN A 692 13.35 20.92 3.32
C GLN A 692 14.77 21.38 2.91
N ALA A 693 15.81 20.80 3.52
CA ALA A 693 17.19 21.12 3.22
C ALA A 693 17.61 20.76 1.78
N GLN A 694 17.11 19.68 1.21
CA GLN A 694 17.33 19.29 -0.18
C GLN A 694 16.78 20.33 -1.17
N THR A 695 15.60 20.90 -0.87
CA THR A 695 14.97 21.92 -1.72
C THR A 695 15.77 23.23 -1.69
N ASP A 696 16.26 23.64 -0.52
CA ASP A 696 17.06 24.87 -0.34
C ASP A 696 18.42 24.79 -1.04
N SER A 697 19.01 23.61 -1.19
CA SER A 697 20.29 23.39 -1.86
C SER A 697 20.21 23.38 -3.40
N GLY A 698 19.02 23.59 -3.98
CA GLY A 698 18.83 23.66 -5.44
C GLY A 698 18.92 22.30 -6.15
N ALA A 699 18.94 21.19 -5.41
CA ALA A 699 19.11 19.82 -5.93
C ALA A 699 17.81 19.17 -6.42
N VAL A 700 16.65 19.78 -6.20
CA VAL A 700 15.39 19.27 -6.75
C VAL A 700 14.86 20.28 -7.77
N LYS A 701 15.33 20.19 -9.02
CA LYS A 701 14.52 20.63 -10.15
C LYS A 701 13.31 19.71 -10.21
N THR A 702 12.17 20.21 -9.79
CA THR A 702 10.89 19.55 -10.03
C THR A 702 10.78 19.23 -11.53
N SER A 703 10.69 17.94 -11.87
CA SER A 703 10.33 17.47 -13.19
C SER A 703 8.83 17.75 -13.45
N THR A 704 8.51 19.04 -13.65
CA THR A 704 7.24 19.51 -14.17
C THR A 704 7.53 20.40 -15.37
N SER A 705 8.07 19.80 -16.44
CA SER A 705 8.04 20.38 -17.78
C SER A 705 8.32 19.30 -18.81
N ASP A 706 7.32 18.47 -19.08
CA ASP A 706 7.15 17.86 -20.39
C ASP A 706 5.65 17.74 -20.64
N THR A 707 5.03 18.86 -20.92
CA THR A 707 3.79 18.90 -21.68
C THR A 707 4.23 19.01 -23.14
N PRO A 708 3.94 18.02 -24.00
CA PRO A 708 4.18 18.19 -25.43
C PRO A 708 3.25 19.30 -25.93
N GLN A 709 3.83 20.39 -26.43
CA GLN A 709 3.13 21.32 -27.29
C GLN A 709 2.64 20.55 -28.53
N VAL A 710 1.35 20.33 -28.60
CA VAL A 710 0.67 19.95 -29.84
C VAL A 710 0.77 21.17 -30.75
N ALA A 711 1.66 21.10 -31.75
CA ALA A 711 1.71 22.04 -32.84
C ALA A 711 0.43 21.90 -33.64
N ALA A 712 -0.35 22.97 -33.70
CA ALA A 712 -1.40 23.14 -34.69
C ALA A 712 -0.77 23.28 -36.08
N GLN A 713 -1.02 22.35 -36.94
CA GLN A 713 -1.15 22.52 -38.42
C GLN A 713 -2.20 21.57 -38.93
#